data_9191635d3c22748b51cc785820663a21
#
_entry.id   9191635d3c22748b51cc785820663a21
#
_cell.length_a   1.000
_cell.length_b   1.000
_cell.length_c   1.000
_cell.angle_alpha   90.00
_cell.angle_beta   90.00
_cell.angle_gamma   90.00
#
_symmetry.space_group_name_H-M   'P 1'
#
loop_
_entity.id
_entity.type
_entity.pdbx_description
1 polymer ?
#
loop_
_entity_poly.entity_id
_entity_poly.type
_entity_poly.pdbx_seq_one_letter_code
_entity_poly.pdbx_strand_id
1 'polypeptide(L)'
;MSSIENKRTEVHRNLSSVLANYIAGIALSTCALSTTLAFANDDAIRADESDVVTKHYFQSEDIFNLEYVSEARVSPNGEQVVYVRRSNDIMTDSTRSNLWLASVDGKYHRPLLSSKKSYYSPRWSPDGSRLAYLSNEEGKPQLYIRWMDTGQTALVTNVTSSLGNITWSPDGKHIAFTMSVDAKEKPLSVNMPKKPKGAKWSPSFEYITKARYQADGRGVLEPAYTHIFVVPADGGTARQLTSGNYHHSGSLSFSPDSSTIYFSANRSDNWEYEPVEADIYTVNMRGDITQITNFKGLEASPVVSPDGKHVAYARRSDEKVMYKNSYLYVMNADGSEHKNLTEKIDNTVSNFQWKDNKHIYFQQSVRGLAQVDLVSLSGKVKSVAKGLGGTTLGRPYVFGTFHAHDNVVAYTKGRTDRPADLYIKTSKEKQLTALNEDVLGHKTLGEVKEITYTSSIDGETIQGWYILPPDYDSSKQYPLILEIHGGPNLAYGPVFTAELQRMAAEGYIVFYDNHRGSTGYGERFALLLQGKYSSKYDFADHMSGVDALIEKGIVDPNRLFITGGSAGGIASAYAIGLTDRFKAAVVAKPVINWLSKVLTADSGLYQIPFQFPGKPWENVEHYWQRSPLSLVGNVTTPTMLITGVEDKRTPMSETEQFYQALKLQKVETVLVKVPESSHGIAAKPSRMIGKVENILAWFKKYDPSQAPGEQEVTN
;
A
#
# COMPACT_ATOMS: atom_id res chain seq x y z
N MET A 1 -39.06 46.17 6.93
CA MET A 1 -39.03 46.44 5.51
C MET A 1 -38.51 47.86 5.31
N SER A 2 -37.23 48.06 5.14
CA SER A 2 -36.50 49.21 4.62
C SER A 2 -35.07 49.20 5.18
N SER A 3 -34.18 48.40 4.63
CA SER A 3 -32.73 48.59 4.77
C SER A 3 -31.89 47.54 3.96
N ILE A 4 -32.47 46.92 2.93
CA ILE A 4 -31.77 45.91 2.10
C ILE A 4 -31.63 46.33 0.61
N GLU A 5 -32.08 47.55 0.25
CA GLU A 5 -32.04 47.97 -1.16
C GLU A 5 -30.87 48.91 -1.57
N ASN A 6 -29.98 49.29 -0.64
CA ASN A 6 -28.92 50.28 -0.93
C ASN A 6 -27.48 49.71 -1.02
N LYS A 7 -27.28 48.40 -1.20
CA LYS A 7 -25.95 47.83 -1.40
C LYS A 7 -25.73 47.08 -2.74
N ARG A 8 -26.67 47.14 -3.65
CA ARG A 8 -26.56 46.51 -4.98
C ARG A 8 -26.16 47.46 -6.14
N THR A 9 -26.03 48.76 -5.90
CA THR A 9 -25.79 49.77 -6.97
C THR A 9 -24.31 50.25 -7.03
N GLU A 10 -23.44 49.88 -6.10
CA GLU A 10 -22.04 50.30 -6.09
C GLU A 10 -21.04 49.28 -6.66
N VAL A 11 -21.45 48.04 -6.90
CA VAL A 11 -20.56 46.98 -7.45
C VAL A 11 -20.55 46.94 -8.99
N HIS A 12 -21.50 47.63 -9.65
CA HIS A 12 -21.57 47.62 -11.13
C HIS A 12 -20.89 48.83 -11.83
N ARG A 13 -20.25 49.76 -11.10
CA ARG A 13 -19.55 50.90 -11.69
C ARG A 13 -18.02 50.79 -11.77
N ASN A 14 -17.40 49.76 -11.17
CA ASN A 14 -15.94 49.59 -11.17
C ASN A 14 -15.40 48.46 -12.09
N LEU A 15 -16.27 47.83 -12.91
CA LEU A 15 -15.84 46.78 -13.86
C LEU A 15 -15.77 47.25 -15.33
N SER A 16 -16.10 48.50 -15.63
CA SER A 16 -16.08 49.03 -17.01
C SER A 16 -14.86 49.88 -17.35
N SER A 17 -13.92 50.11 -16.43
CA SER A 17 -12.71 50.93 -16.69
C SER A 17 -11.41 50.12 -16.78
N VAL A 18 -11.42 48.81 -16.63
CA VAL A 18 -10.21 47.96 -16.72
C VAL A 18 -10.14 47.19 -18.08
N LEU A 19 -11.20 47.17 -18.88
CA LEU A 19 -11.22 46.47 -20.18
C LEU A 19 -10.91 47.37 -21.39
N ALA A 20 -10.63 48.66 -21.20
CA ALA A 20 -10.40 49.60 -22.33
C ALA A 20 -8.91 49.86 -22.63
N ASN A 21 -7.96 49.30 -21.90
CA ASN A 21 -6.52 49.59 -22.09
C ASN A 21 -5.67 48.41 -22.59
N TYR A 22 -6.26 47.34 -23.10
CA TYR A 22 -5.48 46.16 -23.60
C TYR A 22 -5.67 45.84 -25.10
N ILE A 23 -6.32 46.74 -25.88
CA ILE A 23 -6.52 46.55 -27.35
C ILE A 23 -6.02 47.78 -28.13
N ALA A 24 -4.84 48.29 -27.84
CA ALA A 24 -4.21 49.32 -28.67
C ALA A 24 -2.67 49.17 -28.67
N GLY A 25 -2.17 48.06 -29.15
CA GLY A 25 -0.72 47.82 -29.14
C GLY A 25 -0.22 46.74 -30.12
N ILE A 26 -0.97 46.38 -31.16
CA ILE A 26 -0.45 45.52 -32.25
C ILE A 26 -1.04 46.01 -33.55
N ALA A 27 -0.46 47.02 -34.15
CA ALA A 27 -0.46 47.29 -35.59
C ALA A 27 0.60 48.34 -35.90
N LEU A 28 1.41 48.07 -36.89
CA LEU A 28 2.45 48.91 -37.54
C LEU A 28 3.89 48.63 -37.09
N SER A 29 4.52 47.69 -37.79
CA SER A 29 5.80 47.93 -38.44
C SER A 29 6.11 46.79 -39.45
N THR A 30 5.51 46.85 -40.61
CA THR A 30 6.07 46.27 -41.84
C THR A 30 6.64 47.41 -42.63
N CYS A 31 7.95 47.49 -42.76
CA CYS A 31 8.57 48.14 -43.94
C CYS A 31 9.93 47.53 -44.21
N ALA A 32 10.07 47.15 -45.44
CA ALA A 32 11.16 46.51 -46.11
C ALA A 32 12.50 47.24 -46.00
N LEU A 33 13.59 46.49 -46.07
CA LEU A 33 14.76 46.86 -46.85
C LEU A 33 15.43 45.59 -47.41
N SER A 34 15.49 45.59 -48.73
CA SER A 34 16.09 44.61 -49.59
C SER A 34 17.59 44.83 -49.76
N THR A 35 18.30 43.71 -49.98
CA THR A 35 19.51 43.53 -50.80
C THR A 35 20.85 44.13 -50.35
N THR A 36 21.77 43.22 -50.02
CA THR A 36 22.98 43.05 -50.84
C THR A 36 23.63 41.69 -50.61
N LEU A 37 23.77 40.91 -51.65
CA LEU A 37 24.60 39.72 -51.74
C LEU A 37 26.07 40.13 -51.70
N ALA A 38 26.87 39.52 -50.83
CA ALA A 38 28.29 39.38 -50.98
C ALA A 38 28.69 37.97 -50.75
N PHE A 39 29.11 37.26 -51.79
CA PHE A 39 29.80 35.98 -51.73
C PHE A 39 31.15 36.16 -51.05
N ALA A 40 31.43 35.44 -50.02
CA ALA A 40 32.79 35.16 -49.56
C ALA A 40 32.85 33.70 -49.08
N ASN A 41 33.75 33.01 -49.65
CA ASN A 41 34.15 31.63 -49.65
C ASN A 41 33.94 30.81 -48.36
N ASP A 42 33.50 29.57 -48.64
CA ASP A 42 33.78 28.38 -47.87
C ASP A 42 35.25 28.29 -47.44
N ASP A 43 35.47 28.02 -46.15
CA ASP A 43 36.26 26.93 -45.68
C ASP A 43 36.25 26.89 -44.14
N ALA A 44 35.92 25.71 -43.61
CA ALA A 44 36.18 25.22 -42.29
C ALA A 44 35.52 25.93 -41.07
N ILE A 45 34.45 25.32 -40.59
CA ILE A 45 34.34 24.74 -39.25
C ILE A 45 33.15 23.78 -39.26
N ARG A 46 33.36 22.51 -39.61
CA ARG A 46 32.52 21.43 -39.05
C ARG A 46 32.90 21.33 -37.58
N ALA A 47 32.26 22.11 -36.76
CA ALA A 47 32.15 21.77 -35.36
C ALA A 47 31.36 20.46 -35.28
N ASP A 48 32.02 19.48 -34.74
CA ASP A 48 31.45 18.21 -34.33
C ASP A 48 30.31 18.51 -33.38
N GLU A 49 29.06 18.64 -33.90
CA GLU A 49 27.85 18.51 -33.09
C GLU A 49 27.78 17.04 -32.67
N SER A 50 28.66 16.65 -31.72
CA SER A 50 28.35 15.54 -30.89
C SER A 50 27.01 15.89 -30.24
N ASP A 51 25.96 15.19 -30.64
CA ASP A 51 24.67 15.14 -29.93
C ASP A 51 24.98 14.82 -28.44
N VAL A 52 25.11 15.87 -27.63
CA VAL A 52 25.11 15.75 -26.20
C VAL A 52 23.67 15.34 -25.88
N VAL A 53 23.42 14.03 -25.90
CA VAL A 53 22.18 13.45 -25.40
C VAL A 53 22.09 13.88 -23.95
N THR A 54 21.31 14.92 -23.67
CA THR A 54 21.02 15.38 -22.32
C THR A 54 20.31 14.24 -21.60
N LYS A 55 21.05 13.53 -20.77
CA LYS A 55 20.50 12.42 -19.98
C LYS A 55 19.50 12.97 -18.97
N HIS A 56 18.29 12.47 -19.02
CA HIS A 56 17.23 12.85 -18.10
C HIS A 56 17.07 11.75 -17.04
N TYR A 57 17.54 12.01 -15.82
CA TYR A 57 17.33 11.10 -14.68
C TYR A 57 15.94 11.28 -14.08
N PHE A 58 15.51 10.29 -13.31
CA PHE A 58 14.26 10.33 -12.56
C PHE A 58 14.30 11.44 -11.50
N GLN A 59 13.33 12.35 -11.54
CA GLN A 59 13.18 13.47 -10.64
C GLN A 59 11.96 13.29 -9.75
N SER A 60 11.91 14.01 -8.62
CA SER A 60 10.80 13.90 -7.68
C SER A 60 9.46 14.33 -8.25
N GLU A 61 9.42 15.34 -9.14
CA GLU A 61 8.21 15.79 -9.83
C GLU A 61 7.64 14.74 -10.79
N ASP A 62 8.45 13.81 -11.30
CA ASP A 62 7.96 12.71 -12.13
C ASP A 62 6.93 11.84 -11.40
N ILE A 63 6.97 11.80 -10.06
CA ILE A 63 6.01 11.06 -9.23
C ILE A 63 4.57 11.49 -9.52
N PHE A 64 4.32 12.77 -9.81
CA PHE A 64 2.98 13.25 -10.16
C PHE A 64 2.48 12.71 -11.50
N ASN A 65 3.38 12.33 -12.40
CA ASN A 65 3.04 11.84 -13.73
C ASN A 65 2.95 10.31 -13.81
N LEU A 66 3.31 9.59 -12.74
CA LEU A 66 3.26 8.13 -12.72
C LEU A 66 1.84 7.59 -12.61
N GLU A 67 1.61 6.50 -13.34
CA GLU A 67 0.36 5.79 -13.36
C GLU A 67 0.57 4.28 -13.13
N TYR A 68 -0.47 3.59 -12.67
CA TYR A 68 -0.39 2.13 -12.50
C TYR A 68 -1.77 1.46 -12.47
N VAL A 69 -1.78 0.19 -12.84
CA VAL A 69 -2.95 -0.69 -12.72
C VAL A 69 -3.01 -1.26 -11.30
N SER A 70 -4.15 -1.13 -10.64
CA SER A 70 -4.31 -1.63 -9.26
C SER A 70 -5.29 -2.78 -9.10
N GLU A 71 -6.26 -2.93 -9.99
CA GLU A 71 -7.28 -3.99 -9.97
C GLU A 71 -7.75 -4.25 -11.40
N ALA A 72 -7.96 -5.53 -11.74
CA ALA A 72 -8.49 -5.95 -13.04
C ALA A 72 -9.63 -6.96 -12.85
N ARG A 73 -10.62 -6.94 -13.75
CA ARG A 73 -11.77 -7.87 -13.76
C ARG A 73 -12.08 -8.33 -15.17
N VAL A 74 -11.89 -9.59 -15.45
CA VAL A 74 -12.28 -10.24 -16.71
C VAL A 74 -13.81 -10.32 -16.78
N SER A 75 -14.37 -9.99 -17.93
CA SER A 75 -15.82 -10.10 -18.18
C SER A 75 -16.28 -11.59 -18.20
N PRO A 76 -17.57 -11.88 -17.92
CA PRO A 76 -18.07 -13.25 -17.89
C PRO A 76 -17.98 -14.01 -19.22
N ASN A 77 -17.88 -13.31 -20.35
CA ASN A 77 -17.63 -13.94 -21.66
C ASN A 77 -16.13 -14.13 -21.99
N GLY A 78 -15.23 -13.68 -21.09
CA GLY A 78 -13.78 -13.79 -21.28
C GLY A 78 -13.17 -12.89 -22.34
N GLU A 79 -13.92 -11.91 -22.90
CA GLU A 79 -13.47 -11.10 -24.05
C GLU A 79 -12.92 -9.73 -23.66
N GLN A 80 -13.28 -9.23 -22.46
CA GLN A 80 -12.95 -7.89 -22.01
C GLN A 80 -12.35 -7.92 -20.60
N VAL A 81 -11.56 -6.88 -20.29
CA VAL A 81 -11.06 -6.63 -18.94
C VAL A 81 -11.37 -5.19 -18.60
N VAL A 82 -12.15 -4.96 -17.54
CA VAL A 82 -12.23 -3.67 -16.88
C VAL A 82 -11.12 -3.60 -15.83
N TYR A 83 -10.42 -2.47 -15.75
CA TYR A 83 -9.37 -2.29 -14.75
C TYR A 83 -9.37 -0.89 -14.15
N VAL A 84 -8.79 -0.78 -12.96
CA VAL A 84 -8.60 0.49 -12.26
C VAL A 84 -7.23 1.05 -12.60
N ARG A 85 -7.20 2.18 -13.34
CA ARG A 85 -6.00 2.99 -13.58
C ARG A 85 -5.90 4.04 -12.48
N ARG A 86 -4.77 4.03 -11.80
CA ARG A 86 -4.42 5.02 -10.80
C ARG A 86 -3.49 6.06 -11.40
N SER A 87 -3.76 7.33 -11.10
CA SER A 87 -2.94 8.47 -11.51
C SER A 87 -2.88 9.50 -10.40
N ASN A 88 -1.80 10.25 -10.31
CA ASN A 88 -1.64 11.30 -9.32
C ASN A 88 -2.13 12.64 -9.86
N ASP A 89 -2.66 13.48 -8.99
CA ASP A 89 -3.16 14.82 -9.31
C ASP A 89 -2.42 15.86 -8.47
N ILE A 90 -1.57 16.63 -9.13
CA ILE A 90 -0.78 17.68 -8.51
C ILE A 90 -1.65 18.79 -7.89
N MET A 91 -2.81 19.08 -8.48
CA MET A 91 -3.69 20.17 -8.02
C MET A 91 -4.41 19.85 -6.72
N THR A 92 -4.67 18.56 -6.46
CA THR A 92 -5.38 18.10 -5.25
C THR A 92 -4.51 17.27 -4.33
N ASP A 93 -3.23 17.05 -4.70
CA ASP A 93 -2.28 16.20 -3.98
C ASP A 93 -2.88 14.86 -3.58
N SER A 94 -3.48 14.18 -4.56
CA SER A 94 -4.19 12.93 -4.34
C SER A 94 -4.01 11.94 -5.48
N THR A 95 -4.19 10.66 -5.19
CA THR A 95 -4.25 9.61 -6.20
C THR A 95 -5.69 9.37 -6.62
N ARG A 96 -5.99 9.51 -7.90
CA ARG A 96 -7.29 9.22 -8.50
C ARG A 96 -7.36 7.80 -9.03
N SER A 97 -8.56 7.26 -9.07
CA SER A 97 -8.86 5.95 -9.65
C SER A 97 -9.90 6.11 -10.75
N ASN A 98 -9.59 5.65 -11.95
CA ASN A 98 -10.52 5.68 -13.08
C ASN A 98 -10.69 4.27 -13.65
N LEU A 99 -11.86 3.96 -14.23
CA LEU A 99 -12.11 2.67 -14.86
C LEU A 99 -11.82 2.74 -16.34
N TRP A 100 -11.03 1.78 -16.80
CA TRP A 100 -10.66 1.60 -18.18
C TRP A 100 -11.08 0.22 -18.67
N LEU A 101 -11.29 0.09 -19.98
CA LEU A 101 -11.70 -1.14 -20.63
C LEU A 101 -10.70 -1.52 -21.71
N ALA A 102 -10.26 -2.77 -21.69
CA ALA A 102 -9.40 -3.35 -22.71
C ALA A 102 -10.02 -4.65 -23.24
N SER A 103 -9.83 -4.95 -24.53
CA SER A 103 -10.16 -6.28 -25.06
C SER A 103 -9.03 -7.25 -24.77
N VAL A 104 -9.38 -8.51 -24.50
CA VAL A 104 -8.41 -9.58 -24.21
C VAL A 104 -7.50 -9.85 -25.42
N ASP A 105 -7.98 -9.68 -26.64
CA ASP A 105 -7.17 -9.77 -27.86
C ASP A 105 -6.30 -8.52 -28.12
N GLY A 106 -6.49 -7.43 -27.32
CA GLY A 106 -5.73 -6.19 -27.40
C GLY A 106 -6.08 -5.29 -28.58
N LYS A 107 -7.22 -5.49 -29.23
CA LYS A 107 -7.65 -4.64 -30.35
C LYS A 107 -8.06 -3.23 -29.93
N TYR A 108 -8.52 -3.07 -28.71
CA TYR A 108 -8.86 -1.75 -28.18
C TYR A 108 -8.52 -1.62 -26.70
N HIS A 109 -8.25 -0.36 -26.33
CA HIS A 109 -8.00 0.10 -24.97
C HIS A 109 -8.56 1.52 -24.85
N ARG A 110 -9.49 1.75 -23.92
CA ARG A 110 -10.19 3.03 -23.81
C ARG A 110 -10.66 3.33 -22.38
N PRO A 111 -10.83 4.62 -22.02
CA PRO A 111 -11.49 4.98 -20.76
C PRO A 111 -12.93 4.49 -20.79
N LEU A 112 -13.43 3.99 -19.64
CA LEU A 112 -14.81 3.60 -19.42
C LEU A 112 -15.54 4.63 -18.53
N LEU A 113 -14.93 4.97 -17.38
CA LEU A 113 -15.37 6.02 -16.46
C LEU A 113 -14.13 6.79 -16.01
N SER A 114 -14.00 8.03 -16.48
CA SER A 114 -12.84 8.89 -16.22
C SER A 114 -13.31 10.32 -15.92
N SER A 115 -12.94 10.84 -14.76
CA SER A 115 -13.22 12.22 -14.36
C SER A 115 -12.27 12.65 -13.23
N LYS A 116 -12.54 13.82 -12.64
CA LYS A 116 -11.86 14.29 -11.43
C LYS A 116 -12.25 13.50 -10.16
N LYS A 117 -13.28 12.67 -10.24
CA LYS A 117 -13.74 11.78 -9.16
C LYS A 117 -13.05 10.43 -9.26
N SER A 118 -13.20 9.62 -8.22
CA SER A 118 -12.66 8.26 -8.19
C SER A 118 -13.74 7.22 -8.42
N TYR A 119 -13.42 6.24 -9.28
CA TYR A 119 -14.23 5.06 -9.61
C TYR A 119 -13.37 3.83 -9.34
N TYR A 120 -13.87 2.88 -8.54
CA TYR A 120 -13.09 1.73 -8.10
C TYR A 120 -13.97 0.53 -7.75
N SER A 121 -13.36 -0.61 -7.43
CA SER A 121 -14.05 -1.87 -7.12
C SER A 121 -15.04 -2.32 -8.19
N PRO A 122 -14.67 -2.37 -9.48
CA PRO A 122 -15.57 -2.81 -10.54
C PRO A 122 -15.98 -4.28 -10.37
N ARG A 123 -17.26 -4.60 -10.61
CA ARG A 123 -17.80 -5.96 -10.56
C ARG A 123 -18.77 -6.15 -11.71
N TRP A 124 -18.46 -7.06 -12.63
CA TRP A 124 -19.36 -7.45 -13.70
C TRP A 124 -20.61 -8.14 -13.13
N SER A 125 -21.77 -7.85 -13.69
CA SER A 125 -22.96 -8.70 -13.48
C SER A 125 -22.70 -10.10 -14.06
N PRO A 126 -23.39 -11.16 -13.56
CA PRO A 126 -23.15 -12.52 -14.04
C PRO A 126 -23.33 -12.72 -15.56
N ASP A 127 -24.23 -11.95 -16.17
CA ASP A 127 -24.49 -11.94 -17.61
C ASP A 127 -23.57 -11.00 -18.42
N GLY A 128 -22.73 -10.21 -17.74
CA GLY A 128 -21.84 -9.22 -18.36
C GLY A 128 -22.52 -7.97 -18.92
N SER A 129 -23.85 -7.84 -18.79
CA SER A 129 -24.60 -6.70 -19.33
C SER A 129 -24.42 -5.42 -18.52
N ARG A 130 -24.05 -5.54 -17.23
CA ARG A 130 -23.91 -4.44 -16.28
C ARG A 130 -22.57 -4.50 -15.54
N LEU A 131 -22.10 -3.33 -15.09
CA LEU A 131 -20.93 -3.18 -14.25
C LEU A 131 -21.31 -2.40 -12.99
N ALA A 132 -21.22 -3.05 -11.82
CA ALA A 132 -21.30 -2.39 -10.53
C ALA A 132 -19.92 -1.81 -10.16
N TYR A 133 -19.90 -0.65 -9.53
CA TYR A 133 -18.66 -0.01 -9.06
C TYR A 133 -18.95 0.96 -7.92
N LEU A 134 -17.90 1.35 -7.20
CA LEU A 134 -17.97 2.36 -6.16
C LEU A 134 -17.44 3.69 -6.69
N SER A 135 -18.08 4.79 -6.26
CA SER A 135 -17.61 6.14 -6.51
C SER A 135 -17.89 7.06 -5.31
N ASN A 136 -17.02 8.07 -5.17
CA ASN A 136 -17.16 9.13 -4.16
C ASN A 136 -17.75 10.42 -4.75
N GLU A 137 -18.49 10.35 -5.86
CA GLU A 137 -19.11 11.53 -6.51
C GLU A 137 -19.98 12.33 -5.54
N GLU A 138 -20.74 11.64 -4.69
CA GLU A 138 -21.62 12.22 -3.66
C GLU A 138 -20.88 12.51 -2.33
N GLY A 139 -19.55 12.59 -2.34
CA GLY A 139 -18.73 12.88 -1.16
C GLY A 139 -18.36 11.65 -0.33
N LYS A 140 -19.25 10.67 -0.18
CA LYS A 140 -18.99 9.36 0.43
C LYS A 140 -19.12 8.26 -0.63
N PRO A 141 -18.40 7.12 -0.49
CA PRO A 141 -18.55 5.99 -1.39
C PRO A 141 -20.01 5.51 -1.48
N GLN A 142 -20.53 5.45 -2.69
CA GLN A 142 -21.83 4.90 -3.04
C GLN A 142 -21.68 3.84 -4.13
N LEU A 143 -22.67 2.95 -4.24
CA LEU A 143 -22.76 1.93 -5.28
C LEU A 143 -23.47 2.50 -6.50
N TYR A 144 -22.83 2.34 -7.65
CA TYR A 144 -23.38 2.67 -8.98
C TYR A 144 -23.44 1.43 -9.85
N ILE A 145 -24.34 1.44 -10.81
CA ILE A 145 -24.43 0.46 -11.90
C ILE A 145 -24.36 1.18 -13.23
N ARG A 146 -23.55 0.62 -14.15
CA ARG A 146 -23.47 1.02 -15.54
C ARG A 146 -24.00 -0.10 -16.43
N TRP A 147 -24.93 0.21 -17.32
CA TRP A 147 -25.34 -0.66 -18.43
C TRP A 147 -24.30 -0.57 -19.53
N MET A 148 -23.79 -1.74 -19.98
CA MET A 148 -22.62 -1.76 -20.88
C MET A 148 -23.01 -1.51 -22.34
N ASP A 149 -24.23 -1.78 -22.74
CA ASP A 149 -24.81 -1.54 -24.09
C ASP A 149 -25.12 -0.05 -24.32
N THR A 150 -25.83 0.58 -23.40
CA THR A 150 -26.26 1.98 -23.52
C THR A 150 -25.28 2.98 -22.96
N GLY A 151 -24.41 2.55 -22.03
CA GLY A 151 -23.53 3.43 -21.29
C GLY A 151 -24.21 4.24 -20.19
N GLN A 152 -25.51 4.03 -19.95
CA GLN A 152 -26.22 4.70 -18.87
C GLN A 152 -25.68 4.28 -17.51
N THR A 153 -25.79 5.16 -16.53
CA THR A 153 -25.31 4.94 -15.16
C THR A 153 -26.38 5.36 -14.17
N ALA A 154 -26.60 4.56 -13.14
CA ALA A 154 -27.51 4.88 -12.04
C ALA A 154 -26.83 4.74 -10.68
N LEU A 155 -27.17 5.65 -9.78
CA LEU A 155 -26.86 5.55 -8.34
C LEU A 155 -27.83 4.53 -7.72
N VAL A 156 -27.30 3.48 -7.10
CA VAL A 156 -28.09 2.38 -6.52
C VAL A 156 -28.32 2.57 -5.03
N THR A 157 -27.34 3.17 -4.32
CA THR A 157 -27.42 3.37 -2.88
C THR A 157 -27.35 4.84 -2.52
N ASN A 158 -28.01 5.19 -1.41
CA ASN A 158 -27.82 6.48 -0.74
C ASN A 158 -27.69 6.20 0.76
N VAL A 159 -26.51 5.68 1.15
CA VAL A 159 -26.23 5.27 2.53
C VAL A 159 -25.36 6.31 3.24
N THR A 160 -25.49 6.34 4.56
CA THR A 160 -24.82 7.35 5.41
C THR A 160 -23.37 6.99 5.77
N SER A 161 -23.03 5.70 5.71
CA SER A 161 -21.69 5.18 6.00
C SER A 161 -21.05 4.60 4.73
N SER A 162 -19.71 4.57 4.67
CA SER A 162 -19.00 3.98 3.53
C SER A 162 -19.32 2.49 3.42
N LEU A 163 -19.60 2.04 2.21
CA LEU A 163 -19.86 0.64 1.91
C LEU A 163 -18.63 -0.01 1.22
N GLY A 164 -18.55 -1.34 1.32
CA GLY A 164 -17.46 -2.13 0.71
C GLY A 164 -17.90 -3.57 0.42
N ASN A 165 -16.97 -4.39 -0.07
CA ASN A 165 -17.19 -5.81 -0.36
C ASN A 165 -18.40 -6.10 -1.27
N ILE A 166 -18.61 -5.29 -2.32
CA ILE A 166 -19.74 -5.47 -3.23
C ILE A 166 -19.64 -6.78 -4.00
N THR A 167 -20.74 -7.55 -4.03
CA THR A 167 -20.83 -8.86 -4.69
C THR A 167 -22.22 -9.05 -5.30
N TRP A 168 -22.27 -9.41 -6.60
CA TRP A 168 -23.51 -9.75 -7.28
C TRP A 168 -24.06 -11.10 -6.81
N SER A 169 -25.39 -11.20 -6.71
CA SER A 169 -26.04 -12.50 -6.67
C SER A 169 -25.93 -13.18 -8.04
N PRO A 170 -25.80 -14.54 -8.12
CA PRO A 170 -25.67 -15.26 -9.38
C PRO A 170 -26.85 -15.05 -10.36
N ASP A 171 -28.06 -14.74 -9.87
CA ASP A 171 -29.22 -14.42 -10.70
C ASP A 171 -29.23 -12.96 -11.22
N GLY A 172 -28.23 -12.15 -10.83
CA GLY A 172 -28.09 -10.75 -11.23
C GLY A 172 -29.15 -9.80 -10.68
N LYS A 173 -29.97 -10.23 -9.70
CA LYS A 173 -31.07 -9.42 -9.15
C LYS A 173 -30.69 -8.59 -7.94
N HIS A 174 -29.63 -8.98 -7.21
CA HIS A 174 -29.22 -8.32 -5.98
C HIS A 174 -27.70 -8.06 -5.96
N ILE A 175 -27.32 -7.07 -5.17
CA ILE A 175 -25.91 -6.83 -4.78
C ILE A 175 -25.84 -6.87 -3.26
N ALA A 176 -24.99 -7.74 -2.72
CA ALA A 176 -24.61 -7.73 -1.32
C ALA A 176 -23.39 -6.82 -1.09
N PHE A 177 -23.33 -6.18 0.08
CA PHE A 177 -22.22 -5.34 0.49
C PHE A 177 -22.11 -5.27 2.02
N THR A 178 -20.98 -4.77 2.52
CA THR A 178 -20.79 -4.52 3.95
C THR A 178 -20.81 -3.03 4.25
N MET A 179 -21.37 -2.66 5.41
CA MET A 179 -21.42 -1.27 5.88
C MET A 179 -21.39 -1.24 7.41
N SER A 180 -20.74 -0.24 8.00
CA SER A 180 -20.76 0.00 9.45
C SER A 180 -22.06 0.65 9.89
N VAL A 181 -22.57 0.15 11.01
CA VAL A 181 -23.79 0.64 11.70
C VAL A 181 -23.41 1.06 13.10
N ASP A 182 -23.78 2.28 13.48
CA ASP A 182 -23.44 2.84 14.80
C ASP A 182 -24.06 2.02 15.93
N ALA A 183 -23.28 1.78 16.98
CA ALA A 183 -23.78 1.16 18.20
C ALA A 183 -24.57 2.17 19.03
N LYS A 184 -25.70 1.71 19.57
CA LYS A 184 -26.59 2.57 20.37
C LYS A 184 -26.22 2.70 21.85
N GLU A 185 -25.21 1.98 22.29
CA GLU A 185 -24.82 1.93 23.71
C GLU A 185 -24.13 3.23 24.14
N LYS A 186 -24.59 3.78 25.25
CA LYS A 186 -23.87 4.83 25.99
C LYS A 186 -23.26 4.21 27.23
N PRO A 187 -21.93 4.21 27.40
CA PRO A 187 -21.26 3.53 28.50
C PRO A 187 -21.56 4.13 29.86
N LEU A 188 -21.80 5.45 29.91
CA LEU A 188 -22.12 6.19 31.15
C LEU A 188 -23.23 7.19 30.89
N SER A 189 -24.12 7.36 31.89
CA SER A 189 -25.10 8.44 31.92
C SER A 189 -24.60 9.55 32.85
N VAL A 190 -24.30 10.72 32.29
CA VAL A 190 -23.81 11.87 33.04
C VAL A 190 -24.84 12.98 33.01
N ASN A 191 -25.25 13.44 34.18
CA ASN A 191 -26.18 14.58 34.31
C ASN A 191 -25.42 15.89 34.12
N MET A 192 -25.52 16.47 32.95
CA MET A 192 -24.99 17.80 32.66
C MET A 192 -26.07 18.86 32.80
N PRO A 193 -25.71 20.06 33.26
CA PRO A 193 -26.65 21.19 33.25
C PRO A 193 -27.19 21.45 31.83
N LYS A 194 -28.42 21.93 31.73
CA LYS A 194 -28.98 22.29 30.42
C LYS A 194 -28.18 23.45 29.81
N LYS A 195 -27.63 23.23 28.62
CA LYS A 195 -26.85 24.24 27.89
C LYS A 195 -27.77 25.44 27.55
N PRO A 196 -27.46 26.65 27.97
CA PRO A 196 -28.22 27.84 27.59
C PRO A 196 -28.20 28.06 26.07
N LYS A 197 -29.31 28.62 25.54
CA LYS A 197 -29.40 28.93 24.10
C LYS A 197 -28.30 29.92 23.71
N GLY A 198 -27.50 29.59 22.69
CA GLY A 198 -26.40 30.43 22.21
C GLY A 198 -25.07 30.24 22.96
N ALA A 199 -25.02 29.47 24.05
CA ALA A 199 -23.78 29.18 24.75
C ALA A 199 -22.83 28.33 23.89
N LYS A 200 -21.54 28.66 23.88
CA LYS A 200 -20.48 27.90 23.21
C LYS A 200 -19.73 27.05 24.27
N TRP A 201 -20.13 25.80 24.42
CA TRP A 201 -19.42 24.86 25.28
C TRP A 201 -18.38 24.11 24.49
N SER A 202 -17.32 23.65 25.17
CA SER A 202 -16.36 22.69 24.62
C SER A 202 -17.04 21.40 24.17
N PRO A 203 -16.45 20.62 23.27
CA PRO A 203 -16.93 19.28 22.91
C PRO A 203 -17.17 18.43 24.16
N SER A 204 -18.12 17.50 24.07
CA SER A 204 -18.39 16.52 25.14
C SER A 204 -17.16 15.62 25.36
N PHE A 205 -17.07 15.06 26.56
CA PHE A 205 -16.08 14.01 26.84
C PHE A 205 -16.34 12.77 25.97
N GLU A 206 -15.26 12.14 25.51
CA GLU A 206 -15.29 10.87 24.81
C GLU A 206 -15.18 9.71 25.82
N TYR A 207 -16.03 8.71 25.66
CA TYR A 207 -16.06 7.53 26.53
C TYR A 207 -15.59 6.31 25.74
N ILE A 208 -14.44 5.75 26.10
CA ILE A 208 -13.82 4.62 25.45
C ILE A 208 -13.99 3.39 26.34
N THR A 209 -14.64 2.35 25.80
CA THR A 209 -14.92 1.08 26.52
C THR A 209 -14.40 -0.14 25.76
N LYS A 210 -13.99 0.02 24.49
CA LYS A 210 -13.53 -1.07 23.63
C LYS A 210 -12.03 -1.30 23.79
N ALA A 211 -11.62 -2.57 23.78
CA ALA A 211 -10.22 -2.94 23.85
C ALA A 211 -9.44 -2.40 22.63
N ARG A 212 -10.03 -2.47 21.42
CA ARG A 212 -9.53 -1.79 20.23
C ARG A 212 -10.33 -0.52 19.97
N TYR A 213 -9.85 0.59 20.49
CA TYR A 213 -10.54 1.88 20.44
C TYR A 213 -10.00 2.85 19.37
N GLN A 214 -8.89 2.52 18.74
CA GLN A 214 -8.28 3.36 17.70
C GLN A 214 -7.75 2.49 16.56
N ALA A 215 -7.58 3.11 15.39
CA ALA A 215 -6.94 2.49 14.24
C ALA A 215 -6.16 3.54 13.44
N ASP A 216 -5.01 3.13 12.91
CA ASP A 216 -4.21 4.00 12.06
C ASP A 216 -4.97 4.45 10.83
N GLY A 217 -4.85 5.74 10.47
CA GLY A 217 -5.59 6.39 9.40
C GLY A 217 -7.07 6.65 9.68
N ARG A 218 -7.59 6.23 10.84
CA ARG A 218 -8.99 6.44 11.26
C ARG A 218 -9.13 7.18 12.60
N GLY A 219 -8.05 7.29 13.37
CA GLY A 219 -8.09 7.90 14.70
C GLY A 219 -8.81 7.05 15.73
N VAL A 220 -9.50 7.70 16.67
CA VAL A 220 -10.41 7.06 17.63
C VAL A 220 -11.61 6.50 16.87
N LEU A 221 -11.96 5.26 17.17
CA LEU A 221 -13.06 4.56 16.49
C LEU A 221 -14.39 4.88 17.22
N GLU A 222 -15.34 5.41 16.47
CA GLU A 222 -16.72 5.48 16.95
C GLU A 222 -17.28 4.07 17.17
N PRO A 223 -18.06 3.83 18.23
CA PRO A 223 -18.70 2.54 18.47
C PRO A 223 -19.63 2.16 17.29
N ALA A 224 -19.21 1.21 16.48
CA ALA A 224 -19.96 0.75 15.32
C ALA A 224 -19.58 -0.71 14.99
N TYR A 225 -20.51 -1.42 14.36
CA TYR A 225 -20.29 -2.80 13.90
C TYR A 225 -20.57 -2.91 12.40
N THR A 226 -19.72 -3.67 11.71
CA THR A 226 -19.88 -3.89 10.27
C THR A 226 -20.89 -5.00 10.04
N HIS A 227 -21.90 -4.74 9.23
CA HIS A 227 -22.97 -5.69 8.88
C HIS A 227 -23.08 -5.90 7.38
N ILE A 228 -23.71 -7.02 7.01
CA ILE A 228 -24.03 -7.41 5.63
C ILE A 228 -25.39 -6.81 5.26
N PHE A 229 -25.44 -6.18 4.11
CA PHE A 229 -26.62 -5.60 3.49
C PHE A 229 -26.83 -6.20 2.12
N VAL A 230 -28.06 -6.12 1.65
CA VAL A 230 -28.45 -6.47 0.28
C VAL A 230 -29.32 -5.36 -0.29
N VAL A 231 -29.14 -5.06 -1.58
CA VAL A 231 -29.96 -4.10 -2.33
C VAL A 231 -30.38 -4.73 -3.67
N PRO A 232 -31.61 -4.49 -4.16
CA PRO A 232 -31.98 -4.87 -5.53
C PRO A 232 -31.07 -4.20 -6.55
N ALA A 233 -30.63 -4.92 -7.58
CA ALA A 233 -29.75 -4.38 -8.60
C ALA A 233 -30.35 -3.25 -9.42
N ASP A 234 -31.68 -3.22 -9.52
CA ASP A 234 -32.42 -2.17 -10.24
C ASP A 234 -32.72 -0.95 -9.35
N GLY A 235 -32.13 -0.90 -8.15
CA GLY A 235 -32.35 0.16 -7.17
C GLY A 235 -33.42 -0.18 -6.13
N GLY A 236 -33.48 0.63 -5.09
CA GLY A 236 -34.43 0.47 -3.98
C GLY A 236 -33.75 0.60 -2.63
N THR A 237 -34.45 0.18 -1.56
CA THR A 237 -33.93 0.29 -0.20
C THR A 237 -32.99 -0.87 0.13
N ALA A 238 -31.78 -0.53 0.57
CA ALA A 238 -30.85 -1.51 1.10
C ALA A 238 -31.38 -2.11 2.41
N ARG A 239 -31.34 -3.43 2.53
CA ARG A 239 -31.81 -4.18 3.68
C ARG A 239 -30.65 -4.83 4.41
N GLN A 240 -30.56 -4.62 5.71
CA GLN A 240 -29.59 -5.25 6.59
C GLN A 240 -29.95 -6.72 6.83
N LEU A 241 -28.99 -7.62 6.63
CA LEU A 241 -29.15 -9.06 6.84
C LEU A 241 -28.58 -9.55 8.17
N THR A 242 -27.50 -8.94 8.67
CA THR A 242 -26.87 -9.36 9.91
C THR A 242 -26.98 -8.26 10.98
N SER A 243 -27.00 -8.65 12.25
CA SER A 243 -27.11 -7.73 13.39
C SER A 243 -26.27 -8.22 14.58
N GLY A 244 -26.32 -7.45 15.69
CA GLY A 244 -25.58 -7.75 16.92
C GLY A 244 -24.23 -7.04 16.99
N ASN A 245 -23.53 -7.25 18.08
CA ASN A 245 -22.29 -6.55 18.43
C ASN A 245 -21.04 -7.26 17.88
N TYR A 246 -21.08 -7.64 16.60
CA TYR A 246 -20.02 -8.35 15.89
C TYR A 246 -19.72 -7.70 14.53
N HIS A 247 -18.48 -7.85 14.06
CA HIS A 247 -18.09 -7.42 12.74
C HIS A 247 -18.23 -8.56 11.72
N HIS A 248 -19.03 -8.33 10.67
CA HIS A 248 -19.24 -9.22 9.53
C HIS A 248 -18.52 -8.63 8.31
N SER A 249 -17.18 -8.49 8.38
CA SER A 249 -16.38 -7.70 7.45
C SER A 249 -15.61 -8.53 6.41
N GLY A 250 -15.71 -9.85 6.43
CA GLY A 250 -15.05 -10.76 5.49
C GLY A 250 -15.59 -10.66 4.05
N SER A 251 -14.95 -11.37 3.13
CA SER A 251 -15.44 -11.53 1.75
C SER A 251 -16.81 -12.22 1.74
N LEU A 252 -17.66 -11.82 0.80
CA LEU A 252 -19.00 -12.36 0.62
C LEU A 252 -19.04 -13.29 -0.60
N SER A 253 -19.68 -14.45 -0.49
CA SER A 253 -19.90 -15.37 -1.60
C SER A 253 -21.34 -15.92 -1.58
N PHE A 254 -22.10 -15.69 -2.64
CA PHE A 254 -23.42 -16.26 -2.77
C PHE A 254 -23.39 -17.75 -3.10
N SER A 255 -24.41 -18.49 -2.64
CA SER A 255 -24.76 -19.79 -3.21
C SER A 255 -25.27 -19.63 -4.65
N PRO A 256 -25.09 -20.64 -5.55
CA PRO A 256 -25.49 -20.51 -6.95
C PRO A 256 -26.98 -20.22 -7.17
N ASP A 257 -27.86 -20.63 -6.26
CA ASP A 257 -29.30 -20.34 -6.27
C ASP A 257 -29.66 -18.94 -5.75
N SER A 258 -28.65 -18.11 -5.37
CA SER A 258 -28.81 -16.76 -4.85
C SER A 258 -29.55 -16.65 -3.50
N SER A 259 -29.82 -17.76 -2.81
CA SER A 259 -30.61 -17.78 -1.58
C SER A 259 -29.81 -17.50 -0.32
N THR A 260 -28.49 -17.70 -0.34
CA THR A 260 -27.62 -17.71 0.83
C THR A 260 -26.28 -17.02 0.54
N ILE A 261 -25.74 -16.29 1.54
CA ILE A 261 -24.44 -15.65 1.47
C ILE A 261 -23.53 -16.29 2.50
N TYR A 262 -22.37 -16.79 2.07
CA TYR A 262 -21.28 -17.26 2.91
C TYR A 262 -20.37 -16.08 3.27
N PHE A 263 -19.94 -16.00 4.53
CA PHE A 263 -19.06 -14.95 5.04
C PHE A 263 -18.23 -15.48 6.22
N SER A 264 -17.21 -14.73 6.65
CA SER A 264 -16.45 -15.04 7.85
C SER A 264 -16.63 -13.94 8.90
N ALA A 265 -16.66 -14.35 10.18
CA ALA A 265 -16.75 -13.43 11.32
C ALA A 265 -16.18 -14.10 12.59
N ASN A 266 -15.68 -13.27 13.51
CA ASN A 266 -15.47 -13.68 14.89
C ASN A 266 -16.74 -13.32 15.69
N ARG A 267 -17.48 -14.33 16.11
CA ARG A 267 -18.72 -14.19 16.91
C ARG A 267 -18.60 -14.83 18.29
N SER A 268 -17.36 -15.10 18.76
CA SER A 268 -17.10 -15.56 20.12
C SER A 268 -17.40 -14.46 21.15
N ASP A 269 -17.66 -14.86 22.40
CA ASP A 269 -17.88 -13.92 23.49
C ASP A 269 -16.65 -13.02 23.76
N ASN A 270 -15.44 -13.54 23.47
CA ASN A 270 -14.17 -12.85 23.67
C ASN A 270 -13.59 -12.24 22.38
N TRP A 271 -14.39 -12.00 21.36
CA TRP A 271 -13.94 -11.59 20.04
C TRP A 271 -12.98 -10.37 20.03
N GLU A 272 -13.13 -9.43 20.97
CA GLU A 272 -12.24 -8.25 21.07
C GLU A 272 -10.80 -8.63 21.43
N TYR A 273 -10.59 -9.75 22.14
CA TYR A 273 -9.30 -10.22 22.63
C TYR A 273 -8.71 -11.37 21.81
N GLU A 274 -9.44 -11.86 20.80
CA GLU A 274 -9.03 -12.95 19.92
C GLU A 274 -8.92 -12.49 18.47
N PRO A 275 -7.89 -11.69 18.13
CA PRO A 275 -7.79 -11.02 16.82
C PRO A 275 -7.52 -11.96 15.64
N VAL A 276 -7.21 -13.23 15.90
CA VAL A 276 -6.92 -14.27 14.88
C VAL A 276 -8.02 -15.32 14.82
N GLU A 277 -9.12 -15.14 15.53
CA GLU A 277 -10.27 -16.06 15.53
C GLU A 277 -11.30 -15.62 14.49
N ALA A 278 -11.74 -16.52 13.62
CA ALA A 278 -12.92 -16.36 12.79
C ALA A 278 -13.38 -17.71 12.24
N ASP A 279 -14.70 -17.87 12.16
CA ASP A 279 -15.38 -19.01 11.52
C ASP A 279 -16.16 -18.58 10.29
N ILE A 280 -16.56 -19.57 9.49
CA ILE A 280 -17.44 -19.38 8.33
C ILE A 280 -18.90 -19.55 8.79
N TYR A 281 -19.70 -18.59 8.38
CA TYR A 281 -21.15 -18.52 8.60
C TYR A 281 -21.86 -18.38 7.26
N THR A 282 -23.15 -18.68 7.28
CA THR A 282 -24.08 -18.30 6.22
C THR A 282 -25.17 -17.38 6.75
N VAL A 283 -25.71 -16.54 5.88
CA VAL A 283 -26.93 -15.79 6.13
C VAL A 283 -27.85 -15.92 4.93
N ASN A 284 -29.13 -16.29 5.15
CA ASN A 284 -30.11 -16.34 4.08
C ASN A 284 -30.73 -14.97 3.79
N MET A 285 -31.54 -14.87 2.75
CA MET A 285 -32.18 -13.62 2.36
C MET A 285 -33.22 -13.11 3.37
N ARG A 286 -33.57 -13.88 4.41
CA ARG A 286 -34.42 -13.44 5.53
C ARG A 286 -33.64 -12.87 6.70
N GLY A 287 -32.31 -13.14 6.77
CA GLY A 287 -31.42 -12.72 7.86
C GLY A 287 -31.14 -13.81 8.88
N ASP A 288 -31.53 -15.08 8.60
CA ASP A 288 -31.20 -16.20 9.48
C ASP A 288 -29.72 -16.57 9.29
N ILE A 289 -28.94 -16.57 10.38
CA ILE A 289 -27.51 -16.86 10.40
C ILE A 289 -27.29 -18.28 10.88
N THR A 290 -26.42 -19.04 10.18
CA THR A 290 -25.99 -20.38 10.57
C THR A 290 -24.46 -20.45 10.61
N GLN A 291 -23.87 -20.97 11.68
CA GLN A 291 -22.45 -21.28 11.77
C GLN A 291 -22.15 -22.55 10.98
N ILE A 292 -21.15 -22.52 10.10
CA ILE A 292 -20.77 -23.66 9.26
C ILE A 292 -19.52 -24.35 9.79
N THR A 293 -18.57 -23.58 10.34
CA THR A 293 -17.31 -24.11 10.85
C THR A 293 -17.09 -23.70 12.30
N ASN A 294 -16.23 -24.46 12.99
CA ASN A 294 -15.85 -24.21 14.38
C ASN A 294 -14.41 -24.70 14.59
N PHE A 295 -13.44 -23.91 14.17
CA PHE A 295 -12.02 -24.23 14.24
C PHE A 295 -11.30 -23.21 15.12
N LYS A 296 -10.39 -23.65 16.00
CA LYS A 296 -9.58 -22.70 16.79
C LYS A 296 -8.52 -22.06 15.89
N GLY A 297 -8.80 -20.84 15.44
CA GLY A 297 -7.97 -20.06 14.53
C GLY A 297 -8.78 -19.29 13.50
N LEU A 298 -8.16 -18.99 12.38
CA LEU A 298 -8.77 -18.21 11.30
C LEU A 298 -9.32 -19.14 10.21
N GLU A 299 -10.61 -19.12 9.98
CA GLU A 299 -11.26 -19.59 8.77
C GLU A 299 -11.93 -18.41 8.05
N ALA A 300 -11.44 -18.08 6.85
CA ALA A 300 -11.82 -16.82 6.22
C ALA A 300 -11.90 -16.95 4.68
N SER A 301 -12.50 -15.91 4.09
CA SER A 301 -12.60 -15.75 2.64
C SER A 301 -13.29 -16.93 1.93
N PRO A 302 -14.49 -17.34 2.36
CA PRO A 302 -15.21 -18.43 1.71
C PRO A 302 -15.58 -18.07 0.27
N VAL A 303 -15.40 -19.03 -0.65
CA VAL A 303 -15.81 -18.93 -2.07
C VAL A 303 -16.51 -20.21 -2.47
N VAL A 304 -17.79 -20.10 -2.77
CA VAL A 304 -18.64 -21.26 -3.17
C VAL A 304 -18.29 -21.70 -4.58
N SER A 305 -18.25 -23.02 -4.82
CA SER A 305 -18.03 -23.60 -6.17
C SER A 305 -19.20 -23.29 -7.11
N PRO A 306 -18.99 -23.29 -8.44
CA PRO A 306 -20.06 -22.99 -9.40
C PRO A 306 -21.26 -23.93 -9.30
N ASP A 307 -21.06 -25.20 -8.90
CA ASP A 307 -22.14 -26.18 -8.68
C ASP A 307 -22.74 -26.16 -7.26
N GLY A 308 -22.23 -25.29 -6.38
CA GLY A 308 -22.70 -25.14 -5.00
C GLY A 308 -22.34 -26.27 -4.04
N LYS A 309 -21.55 -27.26 -4.46
CA LYS A 309 -21.25 -28.44 -3.65
C LYS A 309 -20.11 -28.23 -2.66
N HIS A 310 -19.20 -27.33 -2.99
CA HIS A 310 -18.00 -27.09 -2.20
C HIS A 310 -17.81 -25.62 -1.86
N VAL A 311 -17.07 -25.37 -0.77
CA VAL A 311 -16.61 -24.04 -0.37
C VAL A 311 -15.09 -24.08 -0.22
N ALA A 312 -14.39 -23.24 -0.99
CA ALA A 312 -12.95 -22.97 -0.81
C ALA A 312 -12.76 -21.86 0.20
N TYR A 313 -11.76 -21.96 1.08
CA TYR A 313 -11.52 -20.96 2.13
C TYR A 313 -10.09 -21.00 2.62
N ALA A 314 -9.65 -19.92 3.27
CA ALA A 314 -8.36 -19.85 3.98
C ALA A 314 -8.48 -20.41 5.39
N ARG A 315 -7.52 -21.24 5.82
CA ARG A 315 -7.40 -21.70 7.21
C ARG A 315 -5.98 -21.45 7.74
N ARG A 316 -5.90 -20.93 8.97
CA ARG A 316 -4.66 -20.72 9.71
C ARG A 316 -4.91 -21.03 11.20
N SER A 317 -4.04 -21.84 11.82
CA SER A 317 -4.14 -22.15 13.24
C SER A 317 -3.84 -20.93 14.13
N ASP A 318 -4.42 -20.91 15.35
CA ASP A 318 -4.19 -19.88 16.37
C ASP A 318 -2.97 -20.21 17.25
N GLU A 319 -1.89 -20.71 16.64
CA GLU A 319 -0.61 -20.78 17.36
C GLU A 319 -0.14 -19.37 17.71
N LYS A 320 0.26 -19.14 18.95
CA LYS A 320 0.70 -17.81 19.41
C LYS A 320 2.13 -17.52 18.94
N VAL A 321 2.30 -17.40 17.63
CA VAL A 321 3.56 -17.09 16.93
C VAL A 321 3.38 -15.89 16.00
N MET A 322 4.46 -15.16 15.74
CA MET A 322 4.40 -13.91 14.96
C MET A 322 3.99 -14.12 13.51
N TYR A 323 4.16 -15.33 12.97
CA TYR A 323 3.80 -15.71 11.60
C TYR A 323 3.33 -17.15 11.54
N LYS A 324 2.30 -17.40 10.76
CA LYS A 324 1.81 -18.74 10.42
C LYS A 324 1.27 -18.69 9.00
N ASN A 325 1.56 -19.70 8.20
CA ASN A 325 1.00 -19.79 6.84
C ASN A 325 -0.53 -19.96 6.89
N SER A 326 -1.21 -19.29 5.96
CA SER A 326 -2.61 -19.58 5.62
C SER A 326 -2.65 -20.52 4.43
N TYR A 327 -3.39 -21.61 4.56
CA TYR A 327 -3.56 -22.63 3.53
C TYR A 327 -4.93 -22.55 2.88
N LEU A 328 -5.04 -23.00 1.62
CA LEU A 328 -6.31 -23.17 0.93
C LEU A 328 -6.92 -24.52 1.30
N TYR A 329 -8.07 -24.44 1.94
CA TYR A 329 -8.92 -25.60 2.23
C TYR A 329 -10.14 -25.61 1.33
N VAL A 330 -10.72 -26.79 1.18
CA VAL A 330 -12.03 -27.02 0.60
C VAL A 330 -12.85 -27.88 1.56
N MET A 331 -14.15 -27.61 1.66
CA MET A 331 -15.13 -28.41 2.41
C MET A 331 -16.39 -28.59 1.57
N ASN A 332 -17.26 -29.53 1.94
CA ASN A 332 -18.62 -29.56 1.41
C ASN A 332 -19.40 -28.31 1.84
N ALA A 333 -20.44 -27.95 1.10
CA ALA A 333 -21.25 -26.75 1.37
C ALA A 333 -21.95 -26.78 2.76
N ASP A 334 -22.16 -27.95 3.32
CA ASP A 334 -22.73 -28.16 4.66
C ASP A 334 -21.69 -28.06 5.80
N GLY A 335 -20.43 -27.80 5.46
CA GLY A 335 -19.34 -27.71 6.45
C GLY A 335 -18.64 -29.02 6.77
N SER A 336 -18.98 -30.11 6.10
CA SER A 336 -18.30 -31.41 6.29
C SER A 336 -17.06 -31.55 5.38
N GLU A 337 -16.21 -32.56 5.65
CA GLU A 337 -15.09 -33.01 4.82
C GLU A 337 -14.04 -31.92 4.47
N HIS A 338 -13.40 -31.37 5.49
CA HIS A 338 -12.33 -30.40 5.28
C HIS A 338 -11.06 -31.04 4.69
N LYS A 339 -10.57 -30.49 3.59
CA LYS A 339 -9.34 -30.93 2.93
C LYS A 339 -8.39 -29.78 2.64
N ASN A 340 -7.12 -29.91 3.07
CA ASN A 340 -6.05 -28.97 2.70
C ASN A 340 -5.59 -29.27 1.27
N LEU A 341 -5.72 -28.31 0.36
CA LEU A 341 -5.27 -28.42 -1.03
C LEU A 341 -3.83 -27.95 -1.25
N THR A 342 -3.29 -27.17 -0.32
CA THR A 342 -1.98 -26.53 -0.45
C THR A 342 -1.01 -26.92 0.67
N GLU A 343 -1.20 -28.05 1.32
CA GLU A 343 -0.36 -28.54 2.42
C GLU A 343 1.14 -28.57 2.09
N LYS A 344 1.48 -28.87 0.82
CA LYS A 344 2.87 -28.96 0.35
C LYS A 344 3.47 -27.60 -0.04
N ILE A 345 2.69 -26.53 0.05
CA ILE A 345 3.15 -25.16 -0.24
C ILE A 345 3.56 -24.51 1.08
N ASP A 346 4.87 -24.27 1.24
CA ASP A 346 5.39 -23.60 2.44
C ASP A 346 5.34 -22.07 2.29
N ASN A 347 4.17 -21.53 1.91
CA ASN A 347 3.90 -20.10 1.82
C ASN A 347 2.42 -19.82 2.09
N THR A 348 2.11 -18.63 2.58
CA THR A 348 0.73 -18.17 2.68
C THR A 348 0.10 -18.06 1.30
N VAL A 349 -1.12 -18.60 1.18
CA VAL A 349 -1.96 -18.49 -0.02
C VAL A 349 -3.15 -17.56 0.21
N SER A 350 -3.60 -16.89 -0.85
CA SER A 350 -4.67 -15.90 -0.78
C SER A 350 -5.39 -15.76 -2.13
N ASN A 351 -6.47 -14.96 -2.15
CA ASN A 351 -7.18 -14.56 -3.37
C ASN A 351 -7.63 -15.76 -4.21
N PHE A 352 -8.54 -16.57 -3.66
CA PHE A 352 -9.03 -17.80 -4.30
C PHE A 352 -10.15 -17.52 -5.30
N GLN A 353 -10.11 -18.20 -6.45
CA GLN A 353 -11.16 -18.11 -7.47
C GLN A 353 -11.36 -19.47 -8.13
N TRP A 354 -12.58 -19.99 -8.10
CA TRP A 354 -12.90 -21.20 -8.83
C TRP A 354 -12.73 -20.97 -10.34
N LYS A 355 -12.01 -21.85 -11.00
CA LYS A 355 -11.96 -21.93 -12.44
C LYS A 355 -13.15 -22.74 -12.97
N ASP A 356 -13.41 -23.84 -12.33
CA ASP A 356 -14.47 -24.80 -12.59
C ASP A 356 -14.76 -25.59 -11.30
N ASN A 357 -15.63 -26.59 -11.32
CA ASN A 357 -15.97 -27.38 -10.14
C ASN A 357 -14.82 -28.27 -9.59
N LYS A 358 -13.63 -28.25 -10.21
CA LYS A 358 -12.50 -29.13 -9.87
C LYS A 358 -11.17 -28.40 -9.66
N HIS A 359 -11.09 -27.13 -10.04
CA HIS A 359 -9.85 -26.36 -10.01
C HIS A 359 -10.05 -24.97 -9.41
N ILE A 360 -9.07 -24.50 -8.64
CA ILE A 360 -9.08 -23.21 -7.97
C ILE A 360 -7.80 -22.46 -8.31
N TYR A 361 -7.92 -21.24 -8.80
CA TYR A 361 -6.81 -20.29 -8.87
C TYR A 361 -6.52 -19.71 -7.49
N PHE A 362 -5.25 -19.50 -7.17
CA PHE A 362 -4.83 -18.82 -5.94
C PHE A 362 -3.55 -18.04 -6.16
N GLN A 363 -3.28 -17.12 -5.26
CA GLN A 363 -2.08 -16.28 -5.25
C GLN A 363 -1.18 -16.67 -4.09
N GLN A 364 0.15 -16.67 -4.32
CA GLN A 364 1.17 -16.75 -3.29
C GLN A 364 2.35 -15.84 -3.61
N SER A 365 3.18 -15.54 -2.59
CA SER A 365 4.46 -14.84 -2.76
C SER A 365 5.61 -15.84 -2.66
N VAL A 366 6.55 -15.77 -3.60
CA VAL A 366 7.71 -16.66 -3.66
C VAL A 366 8.95 -15.83 -3.99
N ARG A 367 9.89 -15.73 -3.04
CA ARG A 367 11.21 -15.12 -3.23
C ARG A 367 11.16 -13.73 -3.90
N GLY A 368 10.44 -12.81 -3.29
CA GLY A 368 10.32 -11.42 -3.76
C GLY A 368 9.39 -11.20 -4.96
N LEU A 369 8.63 -12.22 -5.39
CA LEU A 369 7.63 -12.10 -6.46
C LEU A 369 6.30 -12.72 -6.06
N ALA A 370 5.19 -12.14 -6.49
CA ALA A 370 3.89 -12.79 -6.39
C ALA A 370 3.57 -13.58 -7.67
N GLN A 371 2.82 -14.67 -7.53
CA GLN A 371 2.41 -15.52 -8.64
C GLN A 371 0.98 -16.05 -8.47
N VAL A 372 0.38 -16.45 -9.59
CA VAL A 372 -0.91 -17.14 -9.64
C VAL A 372 -0.66 -18.60 -9.98
N ASP A 373 -1.18 -19.47 -9.15
CA ASP A 373 -1.16 -20.91 -9.36
C ASP A 373 -2.59 -21.45 -9.47
N LEU A 374 -2.73 -22.65 -10.04
CA LEU A 374 -3.95 -23.41 -10.17
C LEU A 374 -3.80 -24.72 -9.40
N VAL A 375 -4.73 -25.03 -8.50
CA VAL A 375 -4.77 -26.31 -7.78
C VAL A 375 -6.03 -27.09 -8.12
N SER A 376 -5.90 -28.40 -8.30
CA SER A 376 -7.07 -29.30 -8.42
C SER A 376 -7.56 -29.75 -7.04
N LEU A 377 -8.79 -30.25 -6.95
CA LEU A 377 -9.33 -30.88 -5.72
C LEU A 377 -8.51 -32.10 -5.25
N SER A 378 -7.64 -32.67 -6.11
CA SER A 378 -6.67 -33.71 -5.71
C SER A 378 -5.39 -33.14 -5.07
N GLY A 379 -5.20 -31.83 -5.06
CA GLY A 379 -4.00 -31.17 -4.54
C GLY A 379 -2.86 -31.03 -5.56
N LYS A 380 -3.09 -31.28 -6.85
CA LYS A 380 -2.08 -31.07 -7.91
C LYS A 380 -2.02 -29.59 -8.27
N VAL A 381 -0.84 -28.98 -8.07
CA VAL A 381 -0.57 -27.55 -8.33
C VAL A 381 0.15 -27.34 -9.66
N LYS A 382 -0.21 -26.26 -10.38
CA LYS A 382 0.43 -25.80 -11.61
C LYS A 382 0.57 -24.29 -11.60
N SER A 383 1.77 -23.76 -11.89
CA SER A 383 1.98 -22.31 -12.05
C SER A 383 1.32 -21.79 -13.33
N VAL A 384 0.66 -20.63 -13.24
CA VAL A 384 -0.10 -20.00 -14.31
C VAL A 384 0.53 -18.68 -14.75
N ALA A 385 0.77 -17.75 -13.80
CA ALA A 385 1.38 -16.46 -14.08
C ALA A 385 2.35 -16.07 -12.96
N LYS A 386 3.43 -15.37 -13.30
CA LYS A 386 4.48 -14.97 -12.36
C LYS A 386 4.80 -13.48 -12.51
N GLY A 387 5.40 -12.92 -11.46
CA GLY A 387 5.86 -11.54 -11.48
C GLY A 387 4.75 -10.52 -11.25
N LEU A 388 3.69 -10.90 -10.52
CA LEU A 388 2.70 -9.93 -10.06
C LEU A 388 3.37 -8.92 -9.12
N GLY A 389 3.04 -7.64 -9.28
CA GLY A 389 3.64 -6.59 -8.46
C GLY A 389 3.43 -5.20 -9.04
N GLY A 390 4.19 -4.21 -8.51
CA GLY A 390 4.23 -2.84 -9.03
C GLY A 390 2.98 -2.00 -8.73
N THR A 391 2.16 -2.42 -7.78
CA THR A 391 0.93 -1.70 -7.36
C THR A 391 1.19 -0.67 -6.26
N THR A 392 2.45 -0.47 -5.86
CA THR A 392 2.90 0.57 -4.93
C THR A 392 4.01 1.38 -5.60
N LEU A 393 3.95 2.72 -5.54
CA LEU A 393 4.97 3.57 -6.16
C LEU A 393 6.18 3.82 -5.26
N GLY A 394 5.96 3.95 -3.93
CA GLY A 394 6.98 4.39 -2.99
C GLY A 394 8.05 3.35 -2.69
N ARG A 395 7.64 2.14 -2.34
CA ARG A 395 8.51 1.05 -1.87
C ARG A 395 8.24 -0.23 -2.64
N PRO A 396 9.27 -1.11 -2.89
CA PRO A 396 9.15 -2.29 -3.75
C PRO A 396 8.51 -3.49 -3.05
N TYR A 397 7.40 -3.28 -2.31
CA TYR A 397 6.66 -4.38 -1.70
C TYR A 397 6.06 -5.34 -2.73
N VAL A 398 6.08 -6.62 -2.41
CA VAL A 398 5.53 -7.69 -3.25
C VAL A 398 4.01 -7.72 -3.12
N PHE A 399 3.34 -6.81 -3.82
CA PHE A 399 1.88 -6.73 -3.89
C PHE A 399 1.44 -6.72 -5.36
N GLY A 400 0.44 -7.55 -5.66
CA GLY A 400 -0.17 -7.61 -6.97
C GLY A 400 -1.57 -8.18 -6.86
N THR A 401 -2.37 -8.05 -7.89
CA THR A 401 -3.74 -8.56 -7.96
C THR A 401 -3.97 -9.34 -9.23
N PHE A 402 -4.89 -10.30 -9.20
CA PHE A 402 -5.37 -10.98 -10.38
C PHE A 402 -6.89 -11.20 -10.32
N HIS A 403 -7.47 -11.47 -11.47
CA HIS A 403 -8.81 -12.00 -11.62
C HIS A 403 -8.83 -12.99 -12.79
N ALA A 404 -9.48 -14.11 -12.58
CA ALA A 404 -9.60 -15.16 -13.58
C ALA A 404 -11.04 -15.42 -13.94
N HIS A 405 -11.29 -15.71 -15.21
CA HIS A 405 -12.53 -16.30 -15.72
C HIS A 405 -12.16 -17.37 -16.73
N ASP A 406 -12.59 -18.60 -16.50
CA ASP A 406 -12.21 -19.79 -17.28
C ASP A 406 -10.68 -19.91 -17.43
N ASN A 407 -10.18 -19.75 -18.66
CA ASN A 407 -8.75 -19.82 -19.00
C ASN A 407 -8.10 -18.44 -19.19
N VAL A 408 -8.82 -17.37 -18.94
CA VAL A 408 -8.29 -15.99 -19.01
C VAL A 408 -7.94 -15.50 -17.62
N VAL A 409 -6.69 -15.14 -17.39
CA VAL A 409 -6.22 -14.55 -16.13
C VAL A 409 -5.68 -13.16 -16.42
N ALA A 410 -6.34 -12.13 -15.90
CA ALA A 410 -5.87 -10.75 -15.93
C ALA A 410 -5.15 -10.42 -14.62
N TYR A 411 -4.01 -9.74 -14.68
CA TYR A 411 -3.22 -9.43 -13.50
C TYR A 411 -2.34 -8.19 -13.67
N THR A 412 -1.94 -7.64 -12.55
CA THR A 412 -1.01 -6.51 -12.46
C THR A 412 0.42 -7.03 -12.47
N LYS A 413 1.26 -6.50 -13.36
CA LYS A 413 2.67 -6.88 -13.43
C LYS A 413 3.55 -5.64 -13.52
N GLY A 414 4.37 -5.44 -12.49
CA GLY A 414 5.42 -4.45 -12.47
C GLY A 414 6.75 -5.05 -12.96
N ARG A 415 7.64 -4.18 -13.45
CA ARG A 415 9.03 -4.49 -13.77
C ARG A 415 9.94 -3.64 -12.88
N THR A 416 11.24 -3.83 -12.95
CA THR A 416 12.20 -3.00 -12.21
C THR A 416 12.21 -1.54 -12.68
N ASP A 417 11.80 -1.30 -13.91
CA ASP A 417 11.82 -0.02 -14.62
C ASP A 417 10.43 0.59 -14.90
N ARG A 418 9.34 -0.11 -14.55
CA ARG A 418 7.96 0.35 -14.77
C ARG A 418 7.05 -0.08 -13.63
N PRO A 419 6.15 0.82 -13.16
CA PRO A 419 5.02 0.45 -12.29
C PRO A 419 4.12 -0.60 -12.96
N ALA A 420 3.08 -1.06 -12.24
CA ALA A 420 2.20 -2.10 -12.74
C ALA A 420 1.45 -1.72 -14.01
N ASP A 421 1.58 -2.56 -15.03
CA ASP A 421 0.75 -2.62 -16.22
C ASP A 421 -0.27 -3.76 -16.15
N LEU A 422 -1.29 -3.73 -17.01
CA LEU A 422 -2.25 -4.80 -17.20
C LEU A 422 -1.67 -5.88 -18.11
N TYR A 423 -1.60 -7.09 -17.57
CA TYR A 423 -1.24 -8.30 -18.32
C TYR A 423 -2.39 -9.29 -18.32
N ILE A 424 -2.43 -10.11 -19.35
CA ILE A 424 -3.31 -11.27 -19.43
C ILE A 424 -2.51 -12.53 -19.71
N LYS A 425 -2.99 -13.64 -19.18
CA LYS A 425 -2.56 -15.00 -19.47
C LYS A 425 -3.75 -15.80 -20.00
N THR A 426 -3.60 -16.25 -21.24
CA THR A 426 -4.41 -17.28 -21.88
C THR A 426 -3.50 -18.49 -22.14
N SER A 427 -3.32 -18.94 -23.36
CA SER A 427 -2.23 -19.88 -23.73
C SER A 427 -0.84 -19.19 -23.64
N LYS A 428 -0.77 -17.90 -23.99
CA LYS A 428 0.43 -17.07 -23.91
C LYS A 428 0.18 -15.87 -22.99
N GLU A 429 1.27 -15.32 -22.42
CA GLU A 429 1.24 -14.04 -21.72
C GLU A 429 1.21 -12.90 -22.75
N LYS A 430 0.42 -11.86 -22.46
CA LYS A 430 0.36 -10.64 -23.26
C LYS A 430 0.24 -9.41 -22.36
N GLN A 431 1.03 -8.39 -22.61
CA GLN A 431 0.88 -7.05 -22.04
C GLN A 431 -0.21 -6.30 -22.79
N LEU A 432 -1.18 -5.72 -22.08
CA LEU A 432 -2.28 -4.94 -22.66
C LEU A 432 -2.10 -3.43 -22.51
N THR A 433 -1.29 -2.97 -21.55
CA THR A 433 -1.04 -1.54 -21.33
C THR A 433 0.46 -1.28 -21.21
N ALA A 434 0.86 -0.03 -21.50
CA ALA A 434 2.20 0.52 -21.31
C ALA A 434 2.04 1.97 -20.84
N LEU A 435 1.65 2.12 -19.53
CA LEU A 435 1.09 3.36 -19.00
C LEU A 435 2.12 4.49 -18.81
N ASN A 436 3.40 4.18 -18.68
CA ASN A 436 4.43 5.15 -18.31
C ASN A 436 5.54 5.30 -19.36
N GLU A 437 5.31 4.91 -20.61
CA GLU A 437 6.33 5.05 -21.67
C GLU A 437 6.57 6.51 -22.05
N ASP A 438 5.55 7.34 -21.94
CA ASP A 438 5.61 8.80 -22.14
C ASP A 438 6.43 9.53 -21.08
N VAL A 439 6.52 8.99 -19.87
CA VAL A 439 7.29 9.57 -18.75
C VAL A 439 8.63 8.85 -18.59
N LEU A 440 8.63 7.54 -18.38
CA LEU A 440 9.82 6.76 -18.04
C LEU A 440 10.59 6.26 -19.26
N GLY A 441 9.97 6.23 -20.46
CA GLY A 441 10.64 5.85 -21.72
C GLY A 441 11.77 6.79 -22.14
N HIS A 442 11.74 8.03 -21.64
CA HIS A 442 12.75 9.06 -21.89
C HIS A 442 13.71 9.29 -20.72
N LYS A 443 13.62 8.47 -19.66
CA LYS A 443 14.46 8.58 -18.46
C LYS A 443 15.54 7.49 -18.45
N THR A 444 16.72 7.86 -18.00
CA THR A 444 17.75 6.91 -17.61
C THR A 444 17.51 6.54 -16.15
N LEU A 445 17.10 5.30 -15.90
CA LEU A 445 16.83 4.75 -14.56
C LEU A 445 18.02 3.96 -14.05
N GLY A 446 18.11 3.83 -12.71
CA GLY A 446 19.07 2.94 -12.08
C GLY A 446 18.74 1.47 -12.37
N GLU A 447 19.75 0.69 -12.75
CA GLU A 447 19.62 -0.75 -12.99
C GLU A 447 19.51 -1.53 -11.69
N VAL A 448 18.48 -2.38 -11.57
CA VAL A 448 18.26 -3.24 -10.40
C VAL A 448 18.98 -4.58 -10.60
N LYS A 449 19.87 -4.93 -9.67
CA LYS A 449 20.60 -6.19 -9.64
C LYS A 449 20.16 -7.01 -8.42
N GLU A 450 20.07 -8.32 -8.59
CA GLU A 450 19.86 -9.26 -7.47
C GLU A 450 21.20 -9.68 -6.85
N ILE A 451 21.21 -9.89 -5.54
CA ILE A 451 22.32 -10.44 -4.78
C ILE A 451 21.81 -11.49 -3.80
N THR A 452 22.55 -12.57 -3.65
CA THR A 452 22.37 -13.57 -2.61
C THR A 452 23.66 -13.67 -1.82
N TYR A 453 23.57 -13.66 -0.51
CA TYR A 453 24.72 -13.72 0.40
C TYR A 453 24.38 -14.52 1.66
N THR A 454 25.39 -14.81 2.45
CA THR A 454 25.26 -15.60 3.67
C THR A 454 25.35 -14.70 4.90
N SER A 455 24.41 -14.85 5.82
CA SER A 455 24.45 -14.15 7.11
C SER A 455 25.65 -14.58 7.93
N SER A 456 26.38 -13.61 8.46
CA SER A 456 27.60 -13.84 9.25
C SER A 456 27.34 -14.51 10.61
N ILE A 457 26.09 -14.46 11.10
CA ILE A 457 25.78 -14.96 12.45
C ILE A 457 25.52 -16.46 12.51
N ASP A 458 24.95 -17.06 11.45
CA ASP A 458 24.53 -18.46 11.46
C ASP A 458 24.53 -19.15 10.09
N GLY A 459 24.96 -18.46 9.04
CA GLY A 459 25.04 -19.02 7.69
C GLY A 459 23.70 -19.07 6.94
N GLU A 460 22.64 -18.41 7.42
CA GLU A 460 21.35 -18.33 6.71
C GLU A 460 21.54 -17.59 5.37
N THR A 461 20.88 -18.09 4.31
CA THR A 461 20.93 -17.47 2.98
C THR A 461 19.93 -16.33 2.88
N ILE A 462 20.43 -15.13 2.56
CA ILE A 462 19.63 -13.91 2.42
C ILE A 462 19.61 -13.48 0.96
N GLN A 463 18.42 -13.08 0.47
CA GLN A 463 18.23 -12.51 -0.86
C GLN A 463 18.00 -11.01 -0.74
N GLY A 464 18.66 -10.24 -1.59
CA GLY A 464 18.48 -8.79 -1.68
C GLY A 464 18.65 -8.29 -3.10
N TRP A 465 18.48 -7.01 -3.26
CA TRP A 465 18.67 -6.28 -4.51
C TRP A 465 19.37 -4.96 -4.24
N TYR A 466 20.06 -4.47 -5.26
CA TYR A 466 20.64 -3.13 -5.23
C TYR A 466 20.39 -2.41 -6.56
N ILE A 467 20.17 -1.10 -6.47
CA ILE A 467 19.97 -0.23 -7.63
C ILE A 467 21.29 0.52 -7.84
N LEU A 468 21.86 0.39 -9.02
CA LEU A 468 23.03 1.15 -9.45
C LEU A 468 22.60 2.59 -9.84
N PRO A 469 23.45 3.60 -9.65
CA PRO A 469 23.21 4.93 -10.24
C PRO A 469 23.01 4.85 -11.75
N PRO A 470 22.21 5.73 -12.36
CA PRO A 470 21.93 5.68 -13.81
C PRO A 470 23.17 5.67 -14.71
N ASP A 471 24.24 6.37 -14.32
CA ASP A 471 25.51 6.42 -15.05
C ASP A 471 26.62 5.66 -14.32
N TYR A 472 26.28 4.47 -13.84
CA TYR A 472 27.23 3.63 -13.11
C TYR A 472 28.49 3.37 -13.92
N ASP A 473 29.63 3.66 -13.30
CA ASP A 473 30.98 3.40 -13.80
C ASP A 473 31.67 2.37 -12.89
N SER A 474 31.96 1.20 -13.42
CA SER A 474 32.55 0.09 -12.67
C SER A 474 33.97 0.36 -12.14
N SER A 475 34.61 1.46 -12.57
CA SER A 475 35.92 1.89 -12.07
C SER A 475 35.82 2.72 -10.78
N LYS A 476 34.60 3.10 -10.34
CA LYS A 476 34.35 3.95 -9.18
C LYS A 476 33.66 3.20 -8.06
N GLN A 477 33.86 3.69 -6.83
CA GLN A 477 33.08 3.30 -5.68
C GLN A 477 32.02 4.38 -5.37
N TYR A 478 30.87 3.95 -4.91
CA TYR A 478 29.71 4.80 -4.69
C TYR A 478 29.26 4.79 -3.22
N PRO A 479 28.61 5.87 -2.74
CA PRO A 479 27.94 5.85 -1.44
C PRO A 479 26.81 4.83 -1.47
N LEU A 480 26.52 4.19 -0.34
CA LEU A 480 25.45 3.23 -0.20
C LEU A 480 24.36 3.71 0.75
N ILE A 481 23.11 3.57 0.34
CA ILE A 481 21.94 3.66 1.23
C ILE A 481 21.41 2.24 1.46
N LEU A 482 21.43 1.78 2.71
CA LEU A 482 20.71 0.58 3.15
C LEU A 482 19.27 0.97 3.48
N GLU A 483 18.30 0.43 2.73
CA GLU A 483 16.86 0.62 2.91
C GLU A 483 16.22 -0.66 3.45
N ILE A 484 15.66 -0.61 4.67
CA ILE A 484 15.09 -1.76 5.36
C ILE A 484 13.57 -1.73 5.31
N HIS A 485 12.93 -2.83 4.87
CA HIS A 485 11.48 -2.93 4.77
C HIS A 485 10.77 -3.02 6.13
N GLY A 486 9.49 -2.66 6.12
CA GLY A 486 8.60 -2.79 7.29
C GLY A 486 8.02 -4.20 7.44
N GLY A 487 7.28 -4.41 8.50
CA GLY A 487 6.62 -5.68 8.80
C GLY A 487 6.93 -6.16 10.22
N PRO A 488 7.93 -7.04 10.48
CA PRO A 488 8.94 -7.61 9.58
C PRO A 488 8.44 -8.70 8.64
N ASN A 489 7.28 -9.33 8.92
CA ASN A 489 6.70 -10.38 8.07
C ASN A 489 6.06 -9.80 6.79
N LEU A 490 6.86 -9.14 5.96
CA LEU A 490 6.56 -8.67 4.61
C LEU A 490 7.74 -9.05 3.70
N ALA A 491 7.74 -8.62 2.45
CA ALA A 491 8.86 -8.79 1.54
C ALA A 491 8.95 -7.65 0.53
N TYR A 492 10.18 -7.28 0.18
CA TYR A 492 10.52 -6.51 -1.01
C TYR A 492 10.76 -7.42 -2.22
N GLY A 493 10.72 -6.84 -3.41
CA GLY A 493 11.00 -7.55 -4.65
C GLY A 493 11.56 -6.65 -5.74
N PRO A 494 11.94 -7.23 -6.90
CA PRO A 494 12.50 -6.50 -8.03
C PRO A 494 11.39 -5.81 -8.85
N VAL A 495 10.69 -4.86 -8.22
CA VAL A 495 9.65 -4.05 -8.87
C VAL A 495 10.01 -2.57 -8.79
N PHE A 496 9.45 -1.76 -9.68
CA PHE A 496 9.70 -0.31 -9.72
C PHE A 496 9.36 0.36 -8.39
N THR A 497 10.20 1.28 -7.99
CA THR A 497 10.02 2.11 -6.79
C THR A 497 10.55 3.52 -7.03
N ALA A 498 9.67 4.50 -6.97
CA ALA A 498 10.00 5.89 -7.22
C ALA A 498 10.99 6.45 -6.17
N GLU A 499 10.80 6.11 -4.89
CA GLU A 499 11.69 6.59 -3.82
C GLU A 499 13.14 6.09 -4.02
N LEU A 500 13.32 4.79 -4.34
CA LEU A 500 14.68 4.24 -4.46
C LEU A 500 15.32 4.63 -5.81
N GLN A 501 14.54 4.74 -6.88
CA GLN A 501 15.03 5.27 -8.16
C GLN A 501 15.48 6.73 -8.03
N ARG A 502 14.75 7.54 -7.22
CA ARG A 502 15.15 8.93 -6.95
C ARG A 502 16.48 8.99 -6.16
N MET A 503 16.66 8.09 -5.17
CA MET A 503 17.92 7.98 -4.44
C MET A 503 19.08 7.56 -5.36
N ALA A 504 18.83 6.59 -6.25
CA ALA A 504 19.84 6.15 -7.22
C ALA A 504 20.21 7.26 -8.22
N ALA A 505 19.23 8.07 -8.65
CA ALA A 505 19.45 9.22 -9.53
C ALA A 505 20.36 10.30 -8.91
N GLU A 506 20.48 10.34 -7.58
CA GLU A 506 21.40 11.21 -6.84
C GLU A 506 22.80 10.60 -6.64
N GLY A 507 23.08 9.48 -7.30
CA GLY A 507 24.41 8.86 -7.29
C GLY A 507 24.65 7.83 -6.19
N TYR A 508 23.63 7.39 -5.46
CA TYR A 508 23.76 6.35 -4.46
C TYR A 508 23.52 4.96 -5.04
N ILE A 509 24.26 3.97 -4.57
CA ILE A 509 23.83 2.57 -4.64
C ILE A 509 22.76 2.39 -3.54
N VAL A 510 21.55 1.94 -3.93
CA VAL A 510 20.46 1.72 -2.96
C VAL A 510 20.29 0.21 -2.78
N PHE A 511 20.65 -0.29 -1.61
CA PHE A 511 20.59 -1.71 -1.27
C PHE A 511 19.37 -1.98 -0.38
N TYR A 512 18.66 -3.06 -0.65
CA TYR A 512 17.55 -3.58 0.15
C TYR A 512 17.52 -5.10 0.11
N ASP A 513 17.12 -5.71 1.20
CA ASP A 513 17.10 -7.17 1.36
C ASP A 513 15.78 -7.69 1.93
N ASN A 514 15.59 -9.00 1.82
CA ASN A 514 14.62 -9.76 2.56
C ASN A 514 15.34 -10.53 3.66
N HIS A 515 15.64 -9.80 4.75
CA HIS A 515 16.25 -10.37 5.96
C HIS A 515 15.37 -11.46 6.58
N ARG A 516 15.93 -12.27 7.50
CA ARG A 516 15.12 -13.23 8.28
C ARG A 516 13.85 -12.59 8.81
N GLY A 517 12.75 -13.34 8.87
CA GLY A 517 11.44 -12.81 9.19
C GLY A 517 10.61 -12.41 7.96
N SER A 518 11.22 -12.21 6.79
CA SER A 518 10.51 -11.89 5.55
C SER A 518 9.64 -13.05 5.07
N THR A 519 8.55 -12.73 4.34
CA THR A 519 7.61 -13.70 3.78
C THR A 519 8.02 -14.17 2.37
N GLY A 520 7.50 -15.33 1.95
CA GLY A 520 7.81 -15.89 0.63
C GLY A 520 9.07 -16.78 0.60
N TYR A 521 9.61 -17.14 1.77
CA TYR A 521 10.77 -18.01 1.96
C TYR A 521 10.47 -19.22 2.85
N GLY A 522 9.19 -19.52 3.06
CA GLY A 522 8.71 -20.56 3.96
C GLY A 522 8.45 -20.08 5.38
N GLU A 523 7.64 -20.85 6.12
CA GLU A 523 7.23 -20.51 7.49
C GLU A 523 8.41 -20.47 8.45
N ARG A 524 9.38 -21.41 8.30
CA ARG A 524 10.60 -21.44 9.10
C ARG A 524 11.37 -20.12 9.03
N PHE A 525 11.58 -19.59 7.80
CA PHE A 525 12.33 -18.36 7.61
C PHE A 525 11.61 -17.15 8.22
N ALA A 526 10.29 -17.07 8.04
CA ALA A 526 9.47 -16.01 8.64
C ALA A 526 9.50 -16.07 10.19
N LEU A 527 9.67 -17.23 10.79
CA LEU A 527 9.74 -17.42 12.24
C LEU A 527 11.15 -17.25 12.85
N LEU A 528 12.21 -17.05 12.05
CA LEU A 528 13.56 -16.84 12.59
C LEU A 528 13.68 -15.63 13.52
N LEU A 529 12.74 -14.68 13.45
CA LEU A 529 12.64 -13.53 14.36
C LEU A 529 11.60 -13.70 15.47
N GLN A 530 10.98 -14.87 15.64
CA GLN A 530 10.06 -15.11 16.74
C GLN A 530 10.73 -14.81 18.08
N GLY A 531 10.14 -13.86 18.84
CA GLY A 531 10.70 -13.40 20.10
C GLY A 531 12.06 -12.71 20.02
N LYS A 532 12.55 -12.31 18.82
CA LYS A 532 13.91 -11.76 18.62
C LYS A 532 13.97 -10.45 17.82
N TYR A 533 12.87 -9.96 17.31
CA TYR A 533 12.87 -8.69 16.54
C TYR A 533 12.77 -7.47 17.48
N SER A 534 13.60 -6.46 17.36
CA SER A 534 14.85 -6.32 16.64
C SER A 534 15.99 -6.90 17.48
N SER A 535 17.07 -7.33 16.83
CA SER A 535 18.16 -8.01 17.50
C SER A 535 19.46 -8.05 16.66
N LYS A 536 20.50 -8.65 17.24
CA LYS A 536 21.75 -8.92 16.52
C LYS A 536 21.57 -9.84 15.28
N TYR A 537 20.47 -10.58 15.18
CA TYR A 537 20.25 -11.54 14.09
C TYR A 537 19.84 -10.85 12.80
N ASP A 538 18.81 -10.01 12.82
CA ASP A 538 18.41 -9.21 11.67
C ASP A 538 19.48 -8.16 11.32
N PHE A 539 20.14 -7.58 12.33
CA PHE A 539 21.29 -6.69 12.13
C PHE A 539 22.42 -7.40 11.33
N ALA A 540 22.77 -8.64 11.68
CA ALA A 540 23.81 -9.39 10.96
C ALA A 540 23.44 -9.68 9.51
N ASP A 541 22.17 -9.95 9.20
CA ASP A 541 21.70 -10.12 7.82
C ASP A 541 21.96 -8.87 6.98
N HIS A 542 21.53 -7.72 7.47
CA HIS A 542 21.74 -6.44 6.78
C HIS A 542 23.21 -6.09 6.59
N MET A 543 24.02 -6.27 7.65
CA MET A 543 25.45 -5.94 7.58
C MET A 543 26.21 -6.87 6.66
N SER A 544 25.86 -8.17 6.61
CA SER A 544 26.45 -9.13 5.66
C SER A 544 26.18 -8.74 4.20
N GLY A 545 25.00 -8.18 3.92
CA GLY A 545 24.69 -7.66 2.58
C GLY A 545 25.47 -6.41 2.21
N VAL A 546 25.64 -5.49 3.16
CA VAL A 546 26.50 -4.29 2.99
C VAL A 546 27.94 -4.73 2.72
N ASP A 547 28.47 -5.68 3.50
CA ASP A 547 29.84 -6.19 3.35
C ASP A 547 30.03 -6.89 2.00
N ALA A 548 29.06 -7.68 1.55
CA ALA A 548 29.10 -8.33 0.24
C ALA A 548 29.18 -7.33 -0.93
N LEU A 549 28.56 -6.14 -0.81
CA LEU A 549 28.67 -5.08 -1.81
C LEU A 549 29.99 -4.30 -1.72
N ILE A 550 30.55 -4.13 -0.53
CA ILE A 550 31.90 -3.59 -0.33
C ILE A 550 32.95 -4.53 -0.93
N GLU A 551 32.84 -5.83 -0.66
CA GLU A 551 33.74 -6.86 -1.21
C GLU A 551 33.67 -6.94 -2.76
N LYS A 552 32.53 -6.63 -3.37
CA LYS A 552 32.40 -6.46 -4.83
C LYS A 552 33.17 -5.25 -5.36
N GLY A 553 33.69 -4.38 -4.50
CA GLY A 553 34.44 -3.19 -4.90
C GLY A 553 33.59 -2.02 -5.44
N ILE A 554 32.26 -2.08 -5.33
CA ILE A 554 31.37 -1.07 -5.89
C ILE A 554 30.93 -0.01 -4.85
N VAL A 555 31.10 -0.29 -3.56
CA VAL A 555 30.68 0.58 -2.44
C VAL A 555 31.89 1.15 -1.71
N ASP A 556 31.86 2.46 -1.45
CA ASP A 556 32.82 3.13 -0.55
C ASP A 556 32.44 2.85 0.92
N PRO A 557 33.27 2.11 1.68
CA PRO A 557 32.95 1.77 3.08
C PRO A 557 32.91 2.97 4.01
N ASN A 558 33.40 4.13 3.59
CA ASN A 558 33.36 5.37 4.35
C ASN A 558 32.13 6.23 4.07
N ARG A 559 31.24 5.79 3.17
CA ARG A 559 30.04 6.54 2.73
C ARG A 559 28.79 5.67 2.81
N LEU A 560 28.52 5.13 4.01
CA LEU A 560 27.37 4.28 4.28
C LEU A 560 26.27 5.07 4.99
N PHE A 561 25.03 4.89 4.55
CA PHE A 561 23.82 5.51 5.09
C PHE A 561 22.75 4.46 5.33
N ILE A 562 21.86 4.68 6.31
CA ILE A 562 20.81 3.72 6.66
C ILE A 562 19.45 4.40 6.80
N THR A 563 18.42 3.77 6.28
CA THR A 563 17.03 4.18 6.47
C THR A 563 16.08 2.99 6.45
N GLY A 564 14.90 3.19 6.98
CA GLY A 564 13.81 2.22 6.94
C GLY A 564 12.56 2.79 7.60
N GLY A 565 11.41 2.20 7.32
CA GLY A 565 10.14 2.65 7.88
C GLY A 565 9.43 1.54 8.67
N SER A 566 8.73 1.91 9.77
CA SER A 566 8.02 0.94 10.62
C SER A 566 9.00 -0.07 11.23
N ALA A 567 8.85 -1.37 10.97
CA ALA A 567 9.85 -2.36 11.37
C ALA A 567 11.25 -2.00 10.84
N GLY A 568 11.40 -1.53 9.59
CA GLY A 568 12.68 -1.04 9.08
C GLY A 568 13.22 0.18 9.83
N GLY A 569 12.34 1.04 10.36
CA GLY A 569 12.72 2.14 11.25
C GLY A 569 13.22 1.64 12.62
N ILE A 570 12.62 0.57 13.14
CA ILE A 570 13.10 -0.11 14.36
C ILE A 570 14.51 -0.67 14.11
N ALA A 571 14.68 -1.41 13.01
CA ALA A 571 15.98 -2.00 12.64
C ALA A 571 17.05 -0.93 12.44
N SER A 572 16.73 0.19 11.76
CA SER A 572 17.66 1.31 11.57
C SER A 572 18.06 1.96 12.90
N ALA A 573 17.08 2.21 13.81
CA ALA A 573 17.35 2.76 15.13
C ALA A 573 18.15 1.80 16.03
N TYR A 574 17.90 0.49 15.91
CA TYR A 574 18.62 -0.54 16.64
C TYR A 574 20.07 -0.68 16.11
N ALA A 575 20.24 -0.65 14.79
CA ALA A 575 21.53 -0.77 14.12
C ALA A 575 22.51 0.32 14.52
N ILE A 576 22.10 1.59 14.56
CA ILE A 576 22.97 2.70 14.97
C ILE A 576 23.37 2.65 16.46
N GLY A 577 22.69 1.86 17.27
CA GLY A 577 23.11 1.56 18.66
C GLY A 577 24.10 0.39 18.75
N LEU A 578 24.31 -0.37 17.65
CA LEU A 578 25.26 -1.50 17.57
C LEU A 578 26.52 -1.17 16.78
N THR A 579 26.50 -0.16 15.90
CA THR A 579 27.63 0.19 15.04
C THR A 579 27.67 1.68 14.72
N ASP A 580 28.87 2.21 14.47
CA ASP A 580 29.17 3.60 14.06
C ASP A 580 29.54 3.70 12.55
N ARG A 581 29.35 2.62 11.77
CA ARG A 581 29.73 2.57 10.35
C ARG A 581 28.93 3.57 9.49
N PHE A 582 27.71 3.90 9.88
CA PHE A 582 26.83 4.79 9.10
C PHE A 582 27.16 6.26 9.37
N LYS A 583 27.34 7.05 8.30
CA LYS A 583 27.61 8.51 8.39
C LYS A 583 26.37 9.30 8.82
N ALA A 584 25.19 8.83 8.46
CA ALA A 584 23.92 9.35 8.94
C ALA A 584 22.82 8.28 8.84
N ALA A 585 21.77 8.46 9.64
CA ALA A 585 20.58 7.63 9.66
C ALA A 585 19.30 8.43 9.47
N VAL A 586 18.31 7.86 8.78
CA VAL A 586 16.94 8.36 8.77
C VAL A 586 15.99 7.27 9.26
N VAL A 587 15.45 7.48 10.46
CA VAL A 587 14.57 6.55 11.15
C VAL A 587 13.12 6.99 10.96
N ALA A 588 12.38 6.27 10.12
CA ALA A 588 11.01 6.65 9.77
C ALA A 588 9.98 5.84 10.57
N LYS A 589 9.07 6.56 11.28
CA LYS A 589 7.94 5.97 12.02
C LYS A 589 8.32 4.69 12.78
N PRO A 590 9.29 4.75 13.72
CA PRO A 590 9.83 3.59 14.42
C PRO A 590 8.98 3.17 15.61
N VAL A 591 9.25 1.98 16.13
CA VAL A 591 9.06 1.66 17.56
C VAL A 591 10.39 1.84 18.26
N ILE A 592 10.40 2.56 19.33
CA ILE A 592 11.63 2.84 20.11
C ILE A 592 11.59 2.18 21.47
N ASN A 593 10.42 2.09 22.07
CA ASN A 593 10.18 1.49 23.35
C ASN A 593 8.99 0.51 23.28
N TRP A 594 9.27 -0.77 23.26
CA TRP A 594 8.21 -1.77 23.15
C TRP A 594 7.25 -1.79 24.36
N LEU A 595 7.69 -1.34 25.56
CA LEU A 595 6.83 -1.26 26.73
C LEU A 595 5.70 -0.23 26.54
N SER A 596 6.01 0.95 26.02
CA SER A 596 5.00 1.98 25.74
C SER A 596 4.19 1.66 24.49
N LYS A 597 4.86 1.18 23.43
CA LYS A 597 4.24 0.97 22.12
C LYS A 597 3.08 -0.01 22.13
N VAL A 598 3.25 -1.18 22.75
CA VAL A 598 2.18 -2.20 22.72
C VAL A 598 0.93 -1.80 23.51
N LEU A 599 1.06 -0.81 24.41
CA LEU A 599 -0.05 -0.29 25.23
C LEU A 599 -0.69 0.98 24.66
N THR A 600 -0.05 1.63 23.67
CA THR A 600 -0.54 2.89 23.07
C THR A 600 -0.88 2.79 21.58
N ALA A 601 -0.48 1.71 20.91
CA ALA A 601 -0.74 1.49 19.50
C ALA A 601 -2.04 0.73 19.21
N ASP A 602 -2.53 0.83 18.00
CA ASP A 602 -3.72 0.11 17.50
C ASP A 602 -3.53 -1.40 17.34
N SER A 603 -2.30 -1.91 17.47
CA SER A 603 -1.89 -3.29 17.21
C SER A 603 -1.48 -4.09 18.46
N GLY A 604 -1.57 -3.50 19.66
CA GLY A 604 -1.10 -4.11 20.90
C GLY A 604 -1.78 -5.44 21.21
N LEU A 605 -3.09 -5.55 21.02
CA LEU A 605 -3.86 -6.78 21.25
C LEU A 605 -3.38 -7.97 20.40
N TYR A 606 -2.85 -7.71 19.21
CA TYR A 606 -2.20 -8.74 18.38
C TYR A 606 -0.76 -8.99 18.81
N GLN A 607 0.04 -7.93 19.01
CA GLN A 607 1.48 -8.08 19.22
C GLN A 607 1.84 -8.75 20.54
N ILE A 608 1.15 -8.42 21.62
CA ILE A 608 1.42 -8.99 22.94
C ILE A 608 1.39 -10.52 22.92
N PRO A 609 0.31 -11.20 22.50
CA PRO A 609 0.27 -12.66 22.53
C PRO A 609 1.05 -13.36 21.40
N PHE A 610 1.35 -12.67 20.27
CA PHE A 610 1.96 -13.32 19.10
C PHE A 610 3.46 -13.03 18.91
N GLN A 611 3.96 -11.92 19.45
CA GLN A 611 5.35 -11.49 19.25
C GLN A 611 6.18 -11.49 20.54
N PHE A 612 5.52 -11.56 21.71
CA PHE A 612 6.16 -11.50 23.02
C PHE A 612 5.77 -12.70 23.88
N PRO A 613 6.59 -13.06 24.89
CA PRO A 613 6.31 -14.21 25.76
C PRO A 613 5.16 -13.98 26.75
N GLY A 614 4.61 -12.77 26.82
CA GLY A 614 3.54 -12.39 27.72
C GLY A 614 3.41 -10.89 27.82
N LYS A 615 2.66 -10.40 28.79
CA LYS A 615 2.36 -8.98 28.95
C LYS A 615 3.60 -8.17 29.37
N PRO A 616 3.67 -6.87 29.00
CA PRO A 616 4.86 -6.05 29.25
C PRO A 616 5.26 -5.97 30.74
N TRP A 617 4.32 -5.85 31.65
CA TRP A 617 4.61 -5.80 33.10
C TRP A 617 5.03 -7.15 33.72
N GLU A 618 4.85 -8.26 33.01
CA GLU A 618 5.28 -9.60 33.40
C GLU A 618 6.68 -9.94 32.85
N ASN A 619 7.12 -9.23 31.77
CA ASN A 619 8.32 -9.55 30.99
C ASN A 619 9.14 -8.30 30.61
N VAL A 620 9.27 -7.33 31.51
CA VAL A 620 9.88 -6.01 31.27
C VAL A 620 11.23 -6.09 30.56
N GLU A 621 12.12 -6.99 31.05
CA GLU A 621 13.47 -7.16 30.49
C GLU A 621 13.46 -7.58 29.03
N HIS A 622 12.58 -8.52 28.63
CA HIS A 622 12.43 -8.97 27.25
C HIS A 622 12.02 -7.83 26.31
N TYR A 623 11.05 -7.00 26.75
CA TYR A 623 10.60 -5.83 25.99
C TYR A 623 11.69 -4.77 25.90
N TRP A 624 12.41 -4.52 27.00
CA TRP A 624 13.45 -3.51 27.05
C TRP A 624 14.66 -3.84 26.17
N GLN A 625 15.17 -5.07 26.23
CA GLN A 625 16.34 -5.51 25.43
C GLN A 625 16.08 -5.42 23.92
N ARG A 626 14.82 -5.47 23.49
CA ARG A 626 14.41 -5.35 22.08
C ARG A 626 14.04 -3.93 21.67
N SER A 627 14.05 -3.01 22.61
CA SER A 627 13.76 -1.61 22.35
C SER A 627 15.03 -0.89 21.91
N PRO A 628 15.05 -0.19 20.76
CA PRO A 628 16.19 0.65 20.37
C PRO A 628 16.63 1.64 21.45
N LEU A 629 15.70 2.10 22.30
CA LEU A 629 15.96 3.00 23.40
C LEU A 629 16.97 2.41 24.41
N SER A 630 17.03 1.09 24.57
CA SER A 630 18.00 0.41 25.44
C SER A 630 19.44 0.59 25.00
N LEU A 631 19.68 0.91 23.71
CA LEU A 631 20.98 1.09 23.09
C LEU A 631 21.32 2.55 22.83
N VAL A 632 20.46 3.51 23.16
CA VAL A 632 20.62 4.93 22.81
C VAL A 632 21.91 5.54 23.34
N GLY A 633 22.41 5.03 24.49
CA GLY A 633 23.69 5.48 25.06
C GLY A 633 24.92 5.23 24.18
N ASN A 634 24.82 4.33 23.20
CA ASN A 634 25.90 4.00 22.26
C ASN A 634 25.80 4.80 20.95
N VAL A 635 24.70 5.50 20.70
CA VAL A 635 24.46 6.16 19.41
C VAL A 635 25.31 7.41 19.27
N THR A 636 26.13 7.45 18.22
CA THR A 636 26.90 8.62 17.79
C THR A 636 26.48 9.12 16.41
N THR A 637 25.78 8.32 15.66
CA THR A 637 25.35 8.58 14.27
C THR A 637 24.35 9.74 14.20
N PRO A 638 24.61 10.81 13.42
CA PRO A 638 23.64 11.87 13.16
C PRO A 638 22.32 11.30 12.63
N THR A 639 21.19 11.61 13.29
CA THR A 639 19.93 10.91 13.04
C THR A 639 18.77 11.87 12.76
N MET A 640 18.13 11.72 11.61
CA MET A 640 16.82 12.30 11.31
C MET A 640 15.72 11.32 11.71
N LEU A 641 14.69 11.83 12.37
CA LEU A 641 13.47 11.11 12.70
C LEU A 641 12.31 11.70 11.89
N ILE A 642 11.48 10.84 11.25
CA ILE A 642 10.33 11.30 10.47
C ILE A 642 9.10 10.45 10.75
N THR A 643 8.00 11.07 11.21
CA THR A 643 6.77 10.35 11.59
C THR A 643 5.52 11.21 11.34
N GLY A 644 4.40 10.54 10.99
CA GLY A 644 3.08 11.16 10.89
C GLY A 644 2.55 11.56 12.27
N VAL A 645 2.01 12.77 12.39
CA VAL A 645 1.48 13.27 13.67
C VAL A 645 0.32 12.41 14.18
N GLU A 646 -0.45 11.82 13.26
CA GLU A 646 -1.62 11.00 13.58
C GLU A 646 -1.35 9.49 13.49
N ASP A 647 -0.08 9.08 13.50
CA ASP A 647 0.30 7.66 13.49
C ASP A 647 -0.20 6.96 14.76
N LYS A 648 -1.08 5.94 14.57
CA LYS A 648 -1.61 5.09 15.64
C LYS A 648 -0.98 3.69 15.63
N ARG A 649 -0.16 3.35 14.63
CA ARG A 649 0.55 2.08 14.52
C ARG A 649 1.88 2.11 15.24
N THR A 650 2.65 3.18 15.04
CA THR A 650 3.86 3.53 15.76
C THR A 650 3.70 4.98 16.22
N PRO A 651 3.06 5.20 17.37
CA PRO A 651 2.64 6.53 17.80
C PRO A 651 3.77 7.55 17.82
N MET A 652 3.45 8.81 17.53
CA MET A 652 4.42 9.93 17.51
C MET A 652 5.29 9.97 18.79
N SER A 653 4.73 9.58 19.93
CA SER A 653 5.44 9.50 21.21
C SER A 653 6.65 8.57 21.18
N GLU A 654 6.64 7.52 20.35
CA GLU A 654 7.81 6.65 20.16
C GLU A 654 8.97 7.43 19.54
N THR A 655 8.67 8.19 18.49
CA THR A 655 9.66 9.04 17.81
C THR A 655 10.15 10.16 18.73
N GLU A 656 9.27 10.78 19.50
CA GLU A 656 9.60 11.85 20.46
C GLU A 656 10.51 11.35 21.60
N GLN A 657 10.30 10.12 22.10
CA GLN A 657 11.19 9.50 23.09
C GLN A 657 12.62 9.39 22.54
N PHE A 658 12.77 8.90 21.29
CA PHE A 658 14.10 8.73 20.72
C PHE A 658 14.77 10.09 20.41
N TYR A 659 14.01 11.05 19.88
CA TYR A 659 14.48 12.41 19.67
C TYR A 659 15.06 13.01 20.96
N GLN A 660 14.30 12.95 22.05
CA GLN A 660 14.72 13.51 23.32
C GLN A 660 15.93 12.78 23.90
N ALA A 661 15.98 11.45 23.79
CA ALA A 661 17.10 10.65 24.24
C ALA A 661 18.39 10.97 23.48
N LEU A 662 18.33 11.08 22.14
CA LEU A 662 19.47 11.49 21.31
C LEU A 662 19.94 12.92 21.64
N LYS A 663 19.02 13.84 21.91
CA LYS A 663 19.40 15.21 22.36
C LYS A 663 20.10 15.20 23.69
N LEU A 664 19.68 14.38 24.65
CA LEU A 664 20.38 14.22 25.94
C LEU A 664 21.79 13.64 25.77
N GLN A 665 21.99 12.76 24.79
CA GLN A 665 23.30 12.22 24.40
C GLN A 665 24.12 13.21 23.54
N LYS A 666 23.57 14.39 23.22
CA LYS A 666 24.20 15.42 22.37
C LYS A 666 24.45 14.94 20.94
N VAL A 667 23.74 13.93 20.47
CA VAL A 667 23.77 13.48 19.07
C VAL A 667 23.07 14.51 18.21
N GLU A 668 23.65 14.86 17.06
CA GLU A 668 22.99 15.74 16.10
C GLU A 668 21.73 15.08 15.54
N THR A 669 20.58 15.68 15.83
CA THR A 669 19.28 15.06 15.56
C THR A 669 18.25 16.11 15.14
N VAL A 670 17.43 15.76 14.14
CA VAL A 670 16.26 16.53 13.72
C VAL A 670 15.01 15.64 13.79
N LEU A 671 13.90 16.22 14.23
CA LEU A 671 12.57 15.60 14.23
C LEU A 671 11.69 16.25 13.16
N VAL A 672 11.33 15.49 12.15
CA VAL A 672 10.43 15.89 11.07
C VAL A 672 9.04 15.34 11.37
N LYS A 673 8.11 16.21 11.75
CA LYS A 673 6.69 15.87 11.97
C LYS A 673 5.93 16.07 10.67
N VAL A 674 5.20 15.03 10.21
CA VAL A 674 4.37 15.11 9.01
C VAL A 674 2.92 15.38 9.44
N PRO A 675 2.41 16.62 9.27
CA PRO A 675 1.06 16.98 9.71
C PRO A 675 -0.03 16.17 9.00
N GLU A 676 -1.17 15.92 9.66
CA GLU A 676 -2.33 15.21 9.09
C GLU A 676 -1.96 13.87 8.44
N SER A 677 -0.93 13.20 8.92
CA SER A 677 -0.44 11.95 8.38
C SER A 677 -0.47 10.85 9.41
N SER A 678 -1.05 9.73 9.01
CA SER A 678 -1.02 8.46 9.75
C SER A 678 0.31 7.72 9.51
N HIS A 679 0.36 6.43 9.80
CA HIS A 679 1.50 5.55 9.51
C HIS A 679 1.91 5.56 8.03
N GLY A 680 0.97 5.83 7.13
CA GLY A 680 1.21 5.98 5.70
C GLY A 680 1.76 7.34 5.30
N ILE A 681 2.92 7.76 5.83
CA ILE A 681 3.51 9.10 5.60
C ILE A 681 3.76 9.47 4.13
N ALA A 682 3.78 8.51 3.23
CA ALA A 682 3.94 8.70 1.78
C ALA A 682 2.62 8.43 1.01
N ALA A 683 1.46 8.52 1.67
CA ALA A 683 0.17 8.22 1.06
C ALA A 683 -0.31 9.27 0.04
N LYS A 684 0.22 10.49 0.12
CA LYS A 684 -0.01 11.57 -0.85
C LYS A 684 1.24 11.76 -1.72
N PRO A 685 1.11 12.10 -3.01
CA PRO A 685 2.26 12.30 -3.89
C PRO A 685 3.28 13.31 -3.36
N SER A 686 2.86 14.50 -2.91
CA SER A 686 3.76 15.51 -2.35
C SER A 686 4.49 15.05 -1.09
N ARG A 687 3.86 14.21 -0.28
CA ARG A 687 4.47 13.64 0.93
C ARG A 687 5.48 12.54 0.61
N MET A 688 5.25 11.77 -0.45
CA MET A 688 6.26 10.83 -0.96
C MET A 688 7.51 11.59 -1.42
N ILE A 689 7.32 12.66 -2.20
CA ILE A 689 8.40 13.58 -2.60
C ILE A 689 9.09 14.16 -1.37
N GLY A 690 8.34 14.79 -0.47
CA GLY A 690 8.89 15.41 0.73
C GLY A 690 9.68 14.44 1.60
N LYS A 691 9.23 13.19 1.71
CA LYS A 691 9.95 12.16 2.45
C LYS A 691 11.30 11.84 1.82
N VAL A 692 11.34 11.52 0.52
CA VAL A 692 12.59 11.14 -0.15
C VAL A 692 13.59 12.31 -0.22
N GLU A 693 13.12 13.52 -0.47
CA GLU A 693 13.99 14.69 -0.53
C GLU A 693 14.57 15.06 0.86
N ASN A 694 13.81 14.90 1.94
CA ASN A 694 14.35 15.06 3.30
C ASN A 694 15.43 14.00 3.61
N ILE A 695 15.21 12.74 3.22
CA ILE A 695 16.21 11.66 3.37
C ILE A 695 17.50 12.04 2.63
N LEU A 696 17.37 12.42 1.35
CA LEU A 696 18.52 12.79 0.51
C LEU A 696 19.25 14.03 1.04
N ALA A 697 18.53 15.06 1.47
CA ALA A 697 19.13 16.26 2.03
C ALA A 697 19.93 15.95 3.31
N TRP A 698 19.38 15.06 4.16
CA TRP A 698 20.08 14.63 5.38
C TRP A 698 21.35 13.85 5.06
N PHE A 699 21.30 12.90 4.12
CA PHE A 699 22.47 12.11 3.75
C PHE A 699 23.54 12.95 3.06
N LYS A 700 23.18 13.85 2.15
CA LYS A 700 24.11 14.78 1.51
C LYS A 700 24.86 15.65 2.52
N LYS A 701 24.18 16.10 3.58
CA LYS A 701 24.81 16.91 4.64
C LYS A 701 25.97 16.19 5.33
N TYR A 702 25.91 14.86 5.41
CA TYR A 702 26.92 14.04 6.09
C TYR A 702 27.77 13.19 5.14
N ASP A 703 27.60 13.37 3.82
CA ASP A 703 28.46 12.71 2.85
C ASP A 703 29.83 13.40 2.80
N PRO A 704 30.92 12.70 3.15
CA PRO A 704 32.27 13.31 3.18
C PRO A 704 32.71 13.93 1.85
N SER A 705 32.17 13.45 0.71
CA SER A 705 32.49 14.01 -0.61
C SER A 705 31.84 15.37 -0.90
N GLN A 706 30.85 15.76 -0.10
CA GLN A 706 30.13 17.04 -0.20
C GLN A 706 30.63 18.10 0.83
N ALA A 707 31.60 17.73 1.70
CA ALA A 707 32.21 18.68 2.58
C ALA A 707 32.80 19.82 1.74
N PRO A 708 32.57 21.13 2.07
CA PRO A 708 33.23 22.22 1.38
C PRO A 708 34.74 22.00 1.55
N GLY A 709 35.44 21.85 0.43
CA GLY A 709 36.90 21.84 0.46
C GLY A 709 37.36 23.03 1.30
N GLU A 710 38.36 22.84 2.15
CA GLU A 710 39.02 23.96 2.87
C GLU A 710 39.31 25.04 1.83
N GLN A 711 38.55 26.12 1.85
CA GLN A 711 38.93 27.31 1.12
C GLN A 711 40.28 27.70 1.70
N GLU A 712 41.36 27.51 0.93
CA GLU A 712 42.63 28.11 1.22
C GLU A 712 42.37 29.57 1.53
N VAL A 713 42.47 29.90 2.79
CA VAL A 713 42.55 31.30 3.24
C VAL A 713 43.90 31.82 2.73
N THR A 714 43.92 32.29 1.48
CA THR A 714 45.01 33.13 1.02
C THR A 714 44.93 34.45 1.77
N ASN A 715 45.85 34.60 2.74
CA ASN A 715 46.12 35.84 3.44
C ASN A 715 46.47 36.98 2.47
#